data_d1dc6f4caef2e94ddcc7e674360fa174
#
_entry.id   d1dc6f4caef2e94ddcc7e674360fa174
#
_cell.length_a   1.000
_cell.length_b   1.000
_cell.length_c   1.000
_cell.angle_alpha   90.00
_cell.angle_beta   90.00
_cell.angle_gamma   90.00
#
_symmetry.space_group_name_H-M   'P 1'
#
loop_
_entity.id
_entity.type
_entity.pdbx_description
1 polymer ?
#
loop_
_entity_poly.entity_id
_entity_poly.type
_entity_poly.pdbx_seq_one_letter_code
_entity_poly.pdbx_strand_id
1 'polypeptide(L)'
;MNEAFRKEITLGIPATLPEPKPYDPDINHAPKRKDILTPEQKRLALRNALRYFPKELHAQLAPEFAEELKNYGRIYMYRYRPSYEMYARPIDEYPARSRQAAAIMLMIQNNLDPRVAQHPHELIIYGGNGAIFQNWAQYRLVMKYLSEMTDEQTLVMYSGHPLGLFPSHKNAPRVVVTNGMVIPNYSKPDDWERMNAMGVSQYGQMTAGSYMYIGPQGIVHGTTITVLNAARKVGGDNMKLFVTAGLGGMSGAQPKAGNIAGVVSVTAEINPKAARKRYEQGWVDELHDSLDELIPAVRKAVSERRVVSMAYVGNVVDLWERLAEEDIRVDLGSDQTSLHNPWAGGYYPVGLSLEESKQMMAAEPEKFKEAVQASLRRQVAAINKLTAKGMYFFDYGNAFLLESSRAGADILKADGTFRYPSYVQDIMGPMFFDYGFGPFRWVCSSGDPKDLETTDRLAADVLEEIMKTAPADIQGQMADNIHWIREAGRNHLVVGSQARILYADCEGRTKIALAFNDAIRRGELSAPVVLGRDHHDVSGTDSPFRETSNIYDGSQFCADMAVQNVIGDSFRGATWVSIHNGGGVGWGEVINGGFGMVIDGSEDSDRHIREMLFWDVNNGIARRSWARNNGSMDAIRREMERTPGLQVTLPNLVDDEIINQF
;
A
#
# COMPACT_ATOMS: atom_id res chain seq x y z
N MET A 1 0.25 -34.37 -1.34
CA MET A 1 -0.74 -33.26 -1.27
C MET A 1 -1.45 -33.30 0.08
N ASN A 2 -1.66 -32.18 0.72
CA ASN A 2 -2.32 -32.10 2.03
C ASN A 2 -3.85 -32.19 1.87
N GLU A 3 -4.41 -33.40 1.98
CA GLU A 3 -5.85 -33.64 1.81
C GLU A 3 -6.71 -32.92 2.86
N ALA A 4 -6.21 -32.78 4.08
CA ALA A 4 -6.93 -32.06 5.15
C ALA A 4 -7.12 -30.59 4.79
N PHE A 5 -6.06 -29.94 4.28
CA PHE A 5 -6.13 -28.57 3.77
C PHE A 5 -7.14 -28.42 2.65
N ARG A 6 -7.05 -29.28 1.62
CA ARG A 6 -7.95 -29.23 0.46
C ARG A 6 -9.41 -29.41 0.85
N LYS A 7 -9.69 -30.30 1.79
CA LYS A 7 -11.04 -30.54 2.31
C LYS A 7 -11.55 -29.33 3.10
N GLU A 8 -10.73 -28.78 4.01
CA GLU A 8 -11.18 -27.66 4.87
C GLU A 8 -11.37 -26.37 4.08
N ILE A 9 -10.49 -26.05 3.14
CA ILE A 9 -10.56 -24.77 2.39
C ILE A 9 -11.79 -24.69 1.48
N THR A 10 -12.33 -25.83 1.03
CA THR A 10 -13.54 -25.88 0.18
C THR A 10 -14.84 -25.99 0.97
N LEU A 11 -14.75 -26.20 2.28
CA LEU A 11 -15.94 -26.51 3.11
C LEU A 11 -16.92 -25.33 3.22
N GLY A 12 -16.40 -24.10 3.13
CA GLY A 12 -17.19 -22.91 3.44
C GLY A 12 -17.50 -22.83 4.94
N ILE A 13 -18.71 -22.35 5.28
CA ILE A 13 -19.18 -22.34 6.68
C ILE A 13 -19.59 -23.77 7.05
N PRO A 14 -18.95 -24.38 8.09
CA PRO A 14 -19.31 -25.74 8.51
C PRO A 14 -20.78 -25.84 8.95
N ALA A 15 -21.45 -26.91 8.58
CA ALA A 15 -22.81 -27.18 9.04
C ALA A 15 -22.88 -27.49 10.54
N THR A 16 -21.82 -28.09 11.10
CA THR A 16 -21.65 -28.31 12.52
C THR A 16 -20.86 -27.16 13.12
N LEU A 17 -21.29 -26.68 14.28
CA LEU A 17 -20.64 -25.59 14.98
C LEU A 17 -19.20 -26.00 15.39
N PRO A 18 -18.16 -25.31 14.92
CA PRO A 18 -16.79 -25.60 15.37
C PRO A 18 -16.62 -25.30 16.87
N GLU A 19 -15.63 -25.93 17.48
CA GLU A 19 -15.28 -25.61 18.88
C GLU A 19 -14.84 -24.14 19.01
N PRO A 20 -15.18 -23.47 20.13
CA PRO A 20 -14.72 -22.14 20.42
C PRO A 20 -13.19 -22.06 20.37
N LYS A 21 -12.64 -21.03 19.75
CA LYS A 21 -11.20 -20.74 19.79
C LYS A 21 -10.94 -19.75 20.92
N PRO A 22 -10.17 -20.10 21.95
CA PRO A 22 -9.88 -19.20 23.05
C PRO A 22 -9.05 -18.02 22.54
N TYR A 23 -9.18 -16.89 23.23
CA TYR A 23 -8.29 -15.75 23.04
C TYR A 23 -6.88 -16.13 23.50
N ASP A 24 -5.90 -15.88 22.67
CA ASP A 24 -4.49 -16.13 22.93
C ASP A 24 -3.79 -14.78 23.11
N PRO A 25 -3.40 -14.39 24.34
CA PRO A 25 -2.79 -13.09 24.61
C PRO A 25 -1.37 -12.95 24.01
N ASP A 26 -0.73 -14.05 23.63
CA ASP A 26 0.63 -14.03 23.07
C ASP A 26 0.65 -13.66 21.59
N ILE A 27 -0.51 -13.62 20.95
CA ILE A 27 -0.65 -13.19 19.56
C ILE A 27 -0.70 -11.66 19.47
N ASN A 28 -0.13 -11.10 18.41
CA ASN A 28 -0.21 -9.68 18.11
C ASN A 28 -1.60 -9.32 17.57
N HIS A 29 -2.56 -9.13 18.47
CA HIS A 29 -3.92 -8.73 18.13
C HIS A 29 -4.03 -7.27 17.72
N ALA A 30 -5.03 -6.95 16.89
CA ALA A 30 -5.41 -5.59 16.61
C ALA A 30 -5.90 -4.87 17.89
N PRO A 31 -5.61 -3.57 18.04
CA PRO A 31 -6.14 -2.79 19.16
C PRO A 31 -7.67 -2.84 19.21
N LYS A 32 -8.21 -2.88 20.42
CA LYS A 32 -9.65 -2.75 20.63
C LYS A 32 -10.17 -1.48 19.96
N ARG A 33 -11.23 -1.61 19.17
CA ARG A 33 -11.88 -0.47 18.53
C ARG A 33 -12.80 0.25 19.51
N LYS A 34 -12.98 1.55 19.26
CA LYS A 34 -13.90 2.39 20.04
C LYS A 34 -15.33 1.83 19.97
N ASP A 35 -16.03 1.80 21.11
CA ASP A 35 -17.47 1.52 21.14
C ASP A 35 -18.23 2.77 20.68
N ILE A 36 -18.70 2.75 19.44
CA ILE A 36 -19.36 3.89 18.78
C ILE A 36 -20.84 3.62 18.49
N LEU A 37 -21.29 2.36 18.73
CA LEU A 37 -22.64 1.94 18.33
C LEU A 37 -23.69 2.25 19.40
N THR A 38 -24.85 2.75 18.97
CA THR A 38 -26.04 2.79 19.82
C THR A 38 -26.57 1.38 20.11
N PRO A 39 -27.44 1.18 21.10
CA PRO A 39 -28.07 -0.11 21.37
C PRO A 39 -28.77 -0.71 20.15
N GLU A 40 -29.46 0.12 19.34
CA GLU A 40 -30.12 -0.28 18.10
C GLU A 40 -29.10 -0.76 17.07
N GLN A 41 -27.99 -0.05 16.93
CA GLN A 41 -26.91 -0.40 16.01
C GLN A 41 -26.19 -1.68 16.44
N LYS A 42 -26.00 -1.93 17.74
CA LYS A 42 -25.48 -3.21 18.26
C LYS A 42 -26.40 -4.37 17.89
N ARG A 43 -27.72 -4.22 18.03
CA ARG A 43 -28.68 -5.23 17.57
C ARG A 43 -28.60 -5.44 16.04
N LEU A 44 -28.40 -4.37 15.27
CA LEU A 44 -28.21 -4.51 13.82
C LEU A 44 -26.90 -5.22 13.49
N ALA A 45 -25.80 -4.92 14.17
CA ALA A 45 -24.52 -5.62 14.02
C ALA A 45 -24.66 -7.12 14.25
N LEU A 46 -25.37 -7.53 15.30
CA LEU A 46 -25.66 -8.94 15.58
C LEU A 46 -26.52 -9.59 14.47
N ARG A 47 -27.56 -8.90 13.98
CA ARG A 47 -28.36 -9.41 12.85
C ARG A 47 -27.49 -9.58 11.61
N ASN A 48 -26.61 -8.64 11.31
CA ASN A 48 -25.69 -8.71 10.18
C ASN A 48 -24.66 -9.86 10.34
N ALA A 49 -24.24 -10.15 11.55
CA ALA A 49 -23.35 -11.27 11.81
C ALA A 49 -24.08 -12.61 11.71
N LEU A 50 -25.26 -12.71 12.30
CA LEU A 50 -26.02 -13.97 12.32
C LEU A 50 -26.58 -14.38 10.95
N ARG A 51 -26.74 -13.46 9.99
CA ARG A 51 -27.24 -13.77 8.65
C ARG A 51 -26.40 -14.78 7.84
N TYR A 52 -25.15 -15.02 8.25
CA TYR A 52 -24.29 -16.03 7.64
C TYR A 52 -24.66 -17.47 8.02
N PHE A 53 -25.48 -17.66 9.05
CA PHE A 53 -25.70 -18.94 9.70
C PHE A 53 -27.16 -19.36 9.68
N PRO A 54 -27.44 -20.69 9.67
CA PRO A 54 -28.79 -21.21 9.82
C PRO A 54 -29.42 -20.75 11.15
N LYS A 55 -30.74 -20.57 11.14
CA LYS A 55 -31.50 -20.04 12.28
C LYS A 55 -31.29 -20.83 13.58
N GLU A 56 -31.08 -22.13 13.45
CA GLU A 56 -30.87 -23.07 14.56
C GLU A 56 -29.62 -22.75 15.37
N LEU A 57 -28.61 -22.11 14.77
CA LEU A 57 -27.36 -21.73 15.42
C LEU A 57 -27.42 -20.35 16.04
N HIS A 58 -28.43 -19.53 15.75
CA HIS A 58 -28.48 -18.13 16.20
C HIS A 58 -28.45 -17.98 17.71
N ALA A 59 -29.18 -18.86 18.46
CA ALA A 59 -29.22 -18.81 19.92
C ALA A 59 -27.85 -19.09 20.57
N GLN A 60 -27.02 -19.91 19.93
CA GLN A 60 -25.67 -20.23 20.40
C GLN A 60 -24.65 -19.17 20.01
N LEU A 61 -24.75 -18.60 18.80
CA LEU A 61 -23.77 -17.65 18.26
C LEU A 61 -24.02 -16.21 18.73
N ALA A 62 -25.26 -15.82 19.00
CA ALA A 62 -25.57 -14.45 19.38
C ALA A 62 -24.83 -13.95 20.65
N PRO A 63 -24.75 -14.73 21.75
CA PRO A 63 -23.99 -14.35 22.92
C PRO A 63 -22.48 -14.21 22.64
N GLU A 64 -21.91 -15.10 21.83
CA GLU A 64 -20.51 -15.08 21.44
C GLU A 64 -20.18 -13.82 20.61
N PHE A 65 -20.99 -13.51 19.59
CA PHE A 65 -20.78 -12.33 18.77
C PHE A 65 -21.03 -11.03 19.54
N ALA A 66 -21.95 -11.04 20.52
CA ALA A 66 -22.13 -9.90 21.42
C ALA A 66 -20.90 -9.68 22.31
N GLU A 67 -20.27 -10.76 22.77
CA GLU A 67 -19.02 -10.70 23.54
C GLU A 67 -17.86 -10.20 22.69
N GLU A 68 -17.70 -10.68 21.44
CA GLU A 68 -16.69 -10.14 20.51
C GLU A 68 -16.90 -8.63 20.27
N LEU A 69 -18.14 -8.21 20.00
CA LEU A 69 -18.44 -6.79 19.78
C LEU A 69 -18.10 -5.93 21.00
N LYS A 70 -18.37 -6.41 22.21
CA LYS A 70 -18.04 -5.75 23.48
C LYS A 70 -16.53 -5.67 23.71
N ASN A 71 -15.81 -6.77 23.48
CA ASN A 71 -14.41 -6.89 23.79
C ASN A 71 -13.49 -6.25 22.75
N TYR A 72 -13.86 -6.31 21.46
CA TYR A 72 -13.04 -5.86 20.34
C TYR A 72 -13.60 -4.66 19.57
N GLY A 73 -14.88 -4.32 19.79
CA GLY A 73 -15.61 -3.33 19.01
C GLY A 73 -15.94 -3.81 17.59
N ARG A 74 -15.71 -5.08 17.29
CA ARG A 74 -15.95 -5.75 15.99
C ARG A 74 -16.36 -7.19 16.23
N ILE A 75 -17.01 -7.81 15.22
CA ILE A 75 -17.38 -9.23 15.22
C ILE A 75 -16.51 -9.94 14.18
N TYR A 76 -15.44 -10.57 14.63
CA TYR A 76 -14.49 -11.27 13.75
C TYR A 76 -14.88 -12.73 13.48
N MET A 77 -15.76 -13.32 14.28
CA MET A 77 -16.18 -14.73 14.19
C MET A 77 -14.99 -15.68 14.32
N TYR A 78 -14.16 -15.50 15.35
CA TYR A 78 -12.92 -16.24 15.57
C TYR A 78 -13.09 -17.76 15.58
N ARG A 79 -14.24 -18.27 16.03
CA ARG A 79 -14.59 -19.68 15.98
C ARG A 79 -14.42 -20.27 14.58
N TYR A 80 -14.71 -19.47 13.53
CA TYR A 80 -14.68 -19.90 12.15
C TYR A 80 -13.31 -19.76 11.48
N ARG A 81 -12.29 -19.30 12.20
CA ARG A 81 -10.92 -19.28 11.69
C ARG A 81 -10.52 -20.71 11.29
N PRO A 82 -9.94 -20.94 10.09
CA PRO A 82 -9.46 -22.25 9.68
C PRO A 82 -8.42 -22.84 10.61
N SER A 83 -8.27 -24.17 10.57
CA SER A 83 -7.26 -24.88 11.35
C SER A 83 -5.91 -24.98 10.65
N TYR A 84 -5.87 -24.80 9.32
CA TYR A 84 -4.65 -24.82 8.56
C TYR A 84 -3.87 -23.48 8.66
N GLU A 85 -2.56 -23.57 8.49
CA GLU A 85 -1.69 -22.39 8.44
C GLU A 85 -1.94 -21.52 7.22
N MET A 86 -1.91 -20.18 7.42
CA MET A 86 -2.07 -19.18 6.37
C MET A 86 -0.72 -18.86 5.74
N TYR A 87 -0.50 -19.30 4.53
CA TYR A 87 0.63 -18.93 3.67
C TYR A 87 0.34 -19.27 2.21
N ALA A 88 1.02 -18.63 1.28
CA ALA A 88 0.92 -18.95 -0.14
C ALA A 88 1.57 -20.30 -0.43
N ARG A 89 0.76 -21.31 -0.72
CA ARG A 89 1.22 -22.64 -1.19
C ARG A 89 1.46 -22.60 -2.69
N PRO A 90 2.24 -23.56 -3.24
CA PRO A 90 2.27 -23.76 -4.69
C PRO A 90 0.87 -23.87 -5.28
N ILE A 91 0.64 -23.25 -6.43
CA ILE A 91 -0.70 -23.11 -7.05
C ILE A 91 -1.42 -24.45 -7.23
N ASP A 92 -0.70 -25.53 -7.47
CA ASP A 92 -1.25 -26.88 -7.67
C ASP A 92 -1.84 -27.51 -6.41
N GLU A 93 -1.56 -26.96 -5.23
CA GLU A 93 -2.17 -27.43 -3.99
C GLU A 93 -3.60 -26.93 -3.80
N TYR A 94 -4.01 -25.86 -4.49
CA TYR A 94 -5.34 -25.29 -4.34
C TYR A 94 -6.40 -26.10 -5.11
N PRO A 95 -7.52 -26.48 -4.46
CA PRO A 95 -8.58 -27.28 -5.07
C PRO A 95 -9.57 -26.38 -5.84
N ALA A 96 -9.12 -25.70 -6.88
CA ALA A 96 -9.94 -24.85 -7.73
C ALA A 96 -10.11 -25.48 -9.13
N ARG A 97 -11.18 -25.10 -9.84
CA ARG A 97 -11.48 -25.58 -11.20
C ARG A 97 -10.66 -24.88 -12.28
N SER A 98 -10.12 -23.69 -11.97
CA SER A 98 -9.27 -22.94 -12.91
C SER A 98 -8.00 -22.44 -12.23
N ARG A 99 -6.96 -22.21 -13.02
CA ARG A 99 -5.69 -21.61 -12.54
C ARG A 99 -5.91 -20.20 -12.01
N GLN A 100 -6.83 -19.45 -12.61
CA GLN A 100 -7.17 -18.10 -12.19
C GLN A 100 -7.76 -18.08 -10.77
N ALA A 101 -8.73 -18.96 -10.50
CA ALA A 101 -9.31 -19.08 -9.16
C ALA A 101 -8.29 -19.58 -8.13
N ALA A 102 -7.44 -20.55 -8.48
CA ALA A 102 -6.35 -21.02 -7.62
C ALA A 102 -5.37 -19.90 -7.26
N ALA A 103 -5.00 -19.07 -8.24
CA ALA A 103 -4.13 -17.93 -8.01
C ALA A 103 -4.75 -16.89 -7.06
N ILE A 104 -6.05 -16.62 -7.17
CA ILE A 104 -6.75 -15.72 -6.24
C ILE A 104 -6.73 -16.30 -4.82
N MET A 105 -7.00 -17.61 -4.65
CA MET A 105 -6.91 -18.28 -3.35
C MET A 105 -5.51 -18.18 -2.75
N LEU A 106 -4.46 -18.38 -3.57
CA LEU A 106 -3.06 -18.22 -3.18
C LEU A 106 -2.78 -16.80 -2.69
N MET A 107 -3.20 -15.78 -3.45
CA MET A 107 -2.96 -14.38 -3.10
C MET A 107 -3.69 -13.96 -1.82
N ILE A 108 -4.91 -14.44 -1.59
CA ILE A 108 -5.64 -14.23 -0.33
C ILE A 108 -4.87 -14.84 0.84
N GLN A 109 -4.36 -16.07 0.70
CA GLN A 109 -3.57 -16.71 1.76
C GLN A 109 -2.22 -16.06 1.99
N ASN A 110 -1.55 -15.58 0.92
CA ASN A 110 -0.34 -14.79 1.07
C ASN A 110 -0.57 -13.52 1.92
N ASN A 111 -1.68 -12.84 1.67
CA ASN A 111 -2.01 -11.61 2.41
C ASN A 111 -2.33 -11.88 3.89
N LEU A 112 -2.77 -13.09 4.24
CA LEU A 112 -3.07 -13.50 5.62
C LEU A 112 -1.92 -14.27 6.29
N ASP A 113 -0.80 -14.48 5.61
CA ASP A 113 0.41 -15.09 6.19
C ASP A 113 0.88 -14.24 7.39
N PRO A 114 1.10 -14.84 8.57
CA PRO A 114 1.57 -14.10 9.75
C PRO A 114 2.90 -13.36 9.56
N ARG A 115 3.69 -13.75 8.57
CA ARG A 115 4.93 -13.04 8.18
C ARG A 115 4.64 -11.77 7.37
N VAL A 116 3.49 -11.72 6.71
CA VAL A 116 3.05 -10.64 5.81
C VAL A 116 2.07 -9.71 6.51
N ALA A 117 1.02 -10.26 7.12
CA ALA A 117 -0.06 -9.50 7.74
C ALA A 117 0.32 -8.93 9.11
N GLN A 118 -0.21 -7.75 9.41
CA GLN A 118 0.00 -7.09 10.70
C GLN A 118 -0.78 -7.78 11.83
N HIS A 119 -2.06 -8.08 11.61
CA HIS A 119 -2.95 -8.75 12.56
C HIS A 119 -3.78 -9.82 11.82
N PRO A 120 -3.16 -10.96 11.45
CA PRO A 120 -3.80 -11.95 10.60
C PRO A 120 -5.05 -12.58 11.24
N HIS A 121 -5.13 -12.64 12.58
CA HIS A 121 -6.28 -13.17 13.30
C HIS A 121 -7.52 -12.29 13.13
N GLU A 122 -7.33 -10.99 12.99
CA GLU A 122 -8.37 -9.99 12.72
C GLU A 122 -8.48 -9.63 11.23
N LEU A 123 -7.82 -10.42 10.36
CA LEU A 123 -7.86 -10.24 8.89
C LEU A 123 -7.31 -8.88 8.43
N ILE A 124 -6.46 -8.25 9.25
CA ILE A 124 -5.84 -6.95 8.98
C ILE A 124 -4.44 -7.15 8.42
N ILE A 125 -4.19 -6.60 7.25
CA ILE A 125 -2.95 -6.78 6.49
C ILE A 125 -1.92 -5.72 6.89
N TYR A 126 -2.27 -4.43 6.78
CA TYR A 126 -1.40 -3.31 7.17
C TYR A 126 -2.19 -2.04 7.50
N GLY A 127 -1.49 -0.99 7.95
CA GLY A 127 -2.07 0.32 8.23
C GLY A 127 -3.08 0.35 9.38
N GLY A 128 -3.06 -0.66 10.26
CA GLY A 128 -3.90 -0.74 11.45
C GLY A 128 -5.34 -1.19 11.21
N ASN A 129 -5.88 -1.00 10.02
CA ASN A 129 -7.26 -1.38 9.67
C ASN A 129 -7.44 -1.88 8.24
N GLY A 130 -6.42 -1.84 7.39
CA GLY A 130 -6.51 -2.31 6.01
C GLY A 130 -6.82 -3.80 5.98
N ALA A 131 -8.07 -4.15 5.69
CA ALA A 131 -8.59 -5.50 5.82
C ALA A 131 -8.87 -6.14 4.46
N ILE A 132 -8.76 -7.47 4.43
CA ILE A 132 -9.15 -8.30 3.28
C ILE A 132 -10.59 -8.76 3.41
N PHE A 133 -11.02 -9.09 4.65
CA PHE A 133 -12.39 -9.44 5.03
C PHE A 133 -12.72 -8.82 6.38
N GLN A 134 -14.00 -8.74 6.72
CA GLN A 134 -14.44 -8.26 8.04
C GLN A 134 -14.46 -9.38 9.08
N ASN A 135 -14.69 -10.63 8.66
CA ASN A 135 -14.81 -11.79 9.54
C ASN A 135 -14.47 -13.11 8.84
N TRP A 136 -14.25 -14.14 9.62
CA TRP A 136 -13.84 -15.45 9.12
C TRP A 136 -14.91 -16.22 8.33
N ALA A 137 -16.19 -15.91 8.53
CA ALA A 137 -17.25 -16.50 7.70
C ALA A 137 -17.15 -16.01 6.26
N GLN A 138 -16.83 -14.74 6.03
CA GLN A 138 -16.58 -14.18 4.70
C GLN A 138 -15.42 -14.89 4.01
N TYR A 139 -14.29 -15.07 4.71
CA TYR A 139 -13.13 -15.79 4.20
C TYR A 139 -13.53 -17.21 3.73
N ARG A 140 -14.23 -17.97 4.60
CA ARG A 140 -14.63 -19.35 4.28
C ARG A 140 -15.55 -19.42 3.05
N LEU A 141 -16.51 -18.51 2.96
CA LEU A 141 -17.43 -18.45 1.81
C LEU A 141 -16.69 -18.12 0.52
N VAL A 142 -15.76 -17.16 0.56
CA VAL A 142 -14.96 -16.78 -0.62
C VAL A 142 -14.12 -17.94 -1.10
N MET A 143 -13.42 -18.65 -0.19
CA MET A 143 -12.62 -19.81 -0.57
C MET A 143 -13.47 -20.94 -1.18
N LYS A 144 -14.67 -21.18 -0.62
CA LYS A 144 -15.63 -22.12 -1.20
C LYS A 144 -16.04 -21.69 -2.62
N TYR A 145 -16.47 -20.44 -2.80
CA TYR A 145 -16.87 -19.96 -4.12
C TYR A 145 -15.73 -20.04 -5.15
N LEU A 146 -14.51 -19.64 -4.77
CA LEU A 146 -13.34 -19.76 -5.66
C LEU A 146 -13.02 -21.21 -6.03
N SER A 147 -13.22 -22.16 -5.11
CA SER A 147 -13.00 -23.58 -5.40
C SER A 147 -14.04 -24.18 -6.36
N GLU A 148 -15.25 -23.64 -6.36
CA GLU A 148 -16.39 -24.13 -7.14
C GLU A 148 -16.60 -23.41 -8.48
N MET A 149 -16.10 -22.16 -8.60
CA MET A 149 -16.35 -21.31 -9.76
C MET A 149 -15.78 -21.88 -11.05
N THR A 150 -16.51 -21.66 -12.12
CA THR A 150 -16.07 -21.96 -13.51
C THR A 150 -15.45 -20.71 -14.15
N ASP A 151 -14.87 -20.88 -15.35
CA ASP A 151 -14.36 -19.77 -16.15
C ASP A 151 -15.44 -18.83 -16.71
N GLU A 152 -16.71 -19.24 -16.60
CA GLU A 152 -17.87 -18.46 -17.04
C GLU A 152 -18.66 -17.87 -15.87
N GLN A 153 -17.96 -17.59 -14.75
CA GLN A 153 -18.57 -16.99 -13.56
C GLN A 153 -17.70 -15.86 -12.99
N THR A 154 -18.37 -14.87 -12.40
CA THR A 154 -17.76 -13.80 -11.63
C THR A 154 -18.28 -13.84 -10.20
N LEU A 155 -17.38 -13.88 -9.23
CA LEU A 155 -17.68 -13.67 -7.82
C LEU A 155 -17.78 -12.17 -7.56
N VAL A 156 -18.96 -11.71 -7.14
CA VAL A 156 -19.20 -10.31 -6.78
C VAL A 156 -19.12 -10.15 -5.27
N MET A 157 -18.32 -9.16 -4.84
CA MET A 157 -18.06 -8.90 -3.44
C MET A 157 -18.22 -7.41 -3.12
N TYR A 158 -18.78 -7.10 -1.97
CA TYR A 158 -18.67 -5.76 -1.40
C TYR A 158 -18.24 -5.83 0.06
N SER A 159 -17.28 -5.00 0.43
CA SER A 159 -16.75 -4.89 1.81
C SER A 159 -16.51 -6.26 2.48
N GLY A 160 -15.86 -7.17 1.73
CA GLY A 160 -15.52 -8.52 2.15
C GLY A 160 -16.66 -9.54 2.03
N HIS A 161 -17.92 -9.09 1.90
CA HIS A 161 -19.06 -9.99 1.80
C HIS A 161 -19.23 -10.53 0.36
N PRO A 162 -19.17 -11.86 0.15
CA PRO A 162 -19.44 -12.48 -1.14
C PRO A 162 -20.95 -12.53 -1.40
N LEU A 163 -21.41 -11.76 -2.39
CA LEU A 163 -22.82 -11.80 -2.82
C LEU A 163 -23.15 -13.10 -3.56
N GLY A 164 -22.18 -13.68 -4.29
CA GLY A 164 -22.33 -14.93 -4.99
C GLY A 164 -21.66 -14.98 -6.34
N LEU A 165 -21.76 -16.13 -7.00
CA LEU A 165 -21.28 -16.39 -8.35
C LEU A 165 -22.36 -16.03 -9.37
N PHE A 166 -22.01 -15.14 -10.29
CA PHE A 166 -22.90 -14.69 -11.37
C PHE A 166 -22.41 -15.22 -12.72
N PRO A 167 -23.30 -15.64 -13.63
CA PRO A 167 -22.91 -16.00 -14.99
C PRO A 167 -22.13 -14.87 -15.66
N SER A 168 -21.08 -15.24 -16.38
CA SER A 168 -20.18 -14.33 -17.06
C SER A 168 -19.54 -15.00 -18.28
N HIS A 169 -18.32 -14.61 -18.66
CA HIS A 169 -17.54 -15.23 -19.74
C HIS A 169 -16.04 -15.24 -19.40
N LYS A 170 -15.27 -16.05 -20.10
CA LYS A 170 -13.84 -16.30 -19.79
C LYS A 170 -12.95 -15.05 -19.79
N ASN A 171 -13.32 -13.97 -20.48
CA ASN A 171 -12.56 -12.73 -20.53
C ASN A 171 -13.01 -11.71 -19.46
N ALA A 172 -14.10 -11.98 -18.73
CA ALA A 172 -14.54 -11.13 -17.63
C ALA A 172 -13.72 -11.41 -16.35
N PRO A 173 -13.63 -10.46 -15.42
CA PRO A 173 -13.00 -10.69 -14.14
C PRO A 173 -13.65 -11.86 -13.38
N ARG A 174 -12.83 -12.71 -12.78
CA ARG A 174 -13.29 -13.78 -11.87
C ARG A 174 -13.81 -13.22 -10.56
N VAL A 175 -13.29 -12.08 -10.12
CA VAL A 175 -13.74 -11.40 -8.90
C VAL A 175 -13.83 -9.90 -9.15
N VAL A 176 -14.94 -9.31 -8.68
CA VAL A 176 -15.11 -7.85 -8.62
C VAL A 176 -15.32 -7.47 -7.15
N VAL A 177 -14.46 -6.58 -6.64
CA VAL A 177 -14.45 -6.17 -5.24
C VAL A 177 -14.68 -4.67 -5.11
N THR A 178 -15.57 -4.27 -4.20
CA THR A 178 -15.69 -2.89 -3.75
C THR A 178 -15.59 -2.82 -2.24
N ASN A 179 -14.83 -1.84 -1.72
CA ASN A 179 -14.68 -1.65 -0.28
C ASN A 179 -14.84 -0.18 0.09
N GLY A 180 -15.61 0.13 1.14
CA GLY A 180 -15.70 1.46 1.71
C GLY A 180 -16.34 2.52 0.81
N MET A 181 -17.08 2.15 -0.21
CA MET A 181 -17.69 3.07 -1.19
C MET A 181 -18.97 3.71 -0.62
N VAL A 182 -18.79 4.53 0.41
CA VAL A 182 -19.89 5.23 1.10
C VAL A 182 -20.25 6.49 0.34
N ILE A 183 -21.55 6.76 0.21
CA ILE A 183 -22.05 7.97 -0.46
C ILE A 183 -21.57 9.23 0.28
N PRO A 184 -21.04 10.26 -0.42
CA PRO A 184 -20.30 11.37 0.18
C PRO A 184 -20.99 12.08 1.35
N ASN A 185 -22.30 12.33 1.28
CA ASN A 185 -23.04 13.00 2.36
C ASN A 185 -23.21 12.14 3.64
N TYR A 186 -22.86 10.87 3.58
CA TYR A 186 -22.96 9.89 4.68
C TYR A 186 -21.59 9.32 5.06
N SER A 187 -20.52 10.01 4.70
CA SER A 187 -19.14 9.53 4.80
C SER A 187 -18.26 10.40 5.68
N LYS A 188 -18.76 10.80 6.84
CA LYS A 188 -17.95 11.42 7.89
C LYS A 188 -17.09 10.34 8.59
N PRO A 189 -15.97 10.69 9.21
CA PRO A 189 -15.10 9.72 9.87
C PRO A 189 -15.81 8.72 10.79
N ASP A 190 -16.73 9.21 11.63
CA ASP A 190 -17.51 8.33 12.53
C ASP A 190 -18.53 7.44 11.78
N ASP A 191 -18.96 7.81 10.59
CA ASP A 191 -19.90 7.00 9.81
C ASP A 191 -19.22 5.73 9.30
N TRP A 192 -17.98 5.81 8.82
CA TRP A 192 -17.21 4.63 8.44
C TRP A 192 -16.96 3.70 9.62
N GLU A 193 -16.56 4.25 10.77
CA GLU A 193 -16.34 3.44 11.98
C GLU A 193 -17.61 2.71 12.42
N ARG A 194 -18.76 3.39 12.40
CA ARG A 194 -20.07 2.77 12.68
C ARG A 194 -20.43 1.69 11.67
N MET A 195 -20.30 1.98 10.37
CA MET A 195 -20.61 1.00 9.32
C MET A 195 -19.71 -0.22 9.40
N ASN A 196 -18.44 -0.04 9.72
CA ASN A 196 -17.52 -1.15 9.92
C ASN A 196 -17.88 -1.98 11.15
N ALA A 197 -18.19 -1.34 12.28
CA ALA A 197 -18.62 -2.03 13.49
C ALA A 197 -19.94 -2.81 13.31
N MET A 198 -20.84 -2.31 12.47
CA MET A 198 -22.09 -3.00 12.10
C MET A 198 -21.90 -4.11 11.04
N GLY A 199 -20.69 -4.32 10.54
CA GLY A 199 -20.44 -5.31 9.48
C GLY A 199 -21.03 -4.90 8.12
N VAL A 200 -21.13 -3.61 7.82
CA VAL A 200 -21.71 -3.07 6.58
C VAL A 200 -20.62 -2.68 5.58
N SER A 201 -19.56 -2.03 6.05
CA SER A 201 -18.48 -1.55 5.19
C SER A 201 -17.12 -1.87 5.79
N GLN A 202 -16.09 -1.99 4.96
CA GLN A 202 -14.72 -2.21 5.42
C GLN A 202 -13.74 -1.24 4.76
N TYR A 203 -12.64 -1.01 5.47
CA TYR A 203 -11.50 -0.26 4.99
C TYR A 203 -10.57 -1.17 4.18
N GLY A 204 -10.73 -1.14 2.87
CA GLY A 204 -10.00 -2.03 1.97
C GLY A 204 -8.55 -1.66 1.69
N GLN A 205 -8.07 -0.61 2.19
CA GLN A 205 -6.75 0.03 2.01
C GLN A 205 -5.85 -0.57 0.90
N MET A 206 -5.89 0.02 -0.29
CA MET A 206 -4.99 -0.29 -1.42
C MET A 206 -4.81 -1.81 -1.66
N THR A 207 -3.57 -2.29 -1.77
CA THR A 207 -3.26 -3.69 -2.08
C THR A 207 -3.71 -4.71 -1.04
N ALA A 208 -3.99 -4.30 0.20
CA ALA A 208 -4.63 -5.19 1.18
C ALA A 208 -6.02 -5.62 0.71
N GLY A 209 -6.84 -4.66 0.22
CA GLY A 209 -8.19 -4.93 -0.25
C GLY A 209 -8.26 -5.62 -1.62
N SER A 210 -7.19 -5.58 -2.42
CA SER A 210 -7.12 -6.21 -3.75
C SER A 210 -6.36 -7.53 -3.76
N TYR A 211 -5.95 -8.05 -2.62
CA TYR A 211 -5.18 -9.31 -2.50
C TYR A 211 -3.79 -9.26 -3.16
N MET A 212 -3.25 -8.06 -3.41
CA MET A 212 -1.97 -7.85 -4.11
C MET A 212 -0.83 -7.36 -3.22
N TYR A 213 -0.98 -7.41 -1.89
CA TYR A 213 0.11 -7.08 -0.98
C TYR A 213 1.17 -8.20 -0.98
N ILE A 214 2.41 -7.84 -1.28
CA ILE A 214 3.54 -8.77 -1.41
C ILE A 214 4.56 -8.64 -0.27
N GLY A 215 4.15 -8.07 0.84
CA GLY A 215 5.04 -7.78 1.97
C GLY A 215 5.78 -6.44 1.80
N PRO A 216 6.82 -6.21 2.58
CA PRO A 216 7.45 -4.90 2.72
C PRO A 216 8.28 -4.46 1.51
N GLN A 217 8.63 -5.36 0.58
CA GLN A 217 9.51 -4.99 -0.53
C GLN A 217 8.94 -3.89 -1.44
N GLY A 218 7.61 -3.79 -1.55
CA GLY A 218 6.97 -2.73 -2.33
C GLY A 218 7.30 -1.33 -1.80
N ILE A 219 7.23 -1.17 -0.48
CA ILE A 219 7.55 0.12 0.14
C ILE A 219 9.07 0.36 0.21
N VAL A 220 9.88 -0.68 0.37
CA VAL A 220 11.35 -0.54 0.28
C VAL A 220 11.74 -0.02 -1.10
N HIS A 221 11.18 -0.58 -2.17
CA HIS A 221 11.43 -0.12 -3.54
C HIS A 221 11.00 1.33 -3.74
N GLY A 222 9.74 1.67 -3.43
CA GLY A 222 9.23 3.03 -3.58
C GLY A 222 10.03 4.07 -2.79
N THR A 223 10.44 3.72 -1.55
CA THR A 223 11.29 4.59 -0.73
C THR A 223 12.70 4.73 -1.32
N THR A 224 13.30 3.66 -1.80
CA THR A 224 14.62 3.70 -2.47
C THR A 224 14.61 4.66 -3.65
N ILE A 225 13.63 4.51 -4.54
CA ILE A 225 13.46 5.38 -5.72
C ILE A 225 13.21 6.83 -5.31
N THR A 226 12.37 7.06 -4.28
CA THR A 226 12.12 8.40 -3.76
C THR A 226 13.38 9.05 -3.21
N VAL A 227 14.18 8.35 -2.39
CA VAL A 227 15.42 8.86 -1.81
C VAL A 227 16.48 9.14 -2.87
N LEU A 228 16.65 8.24 -3.86
CA LEU A 228 17.56 8.45 -4.99
C LEU A 228 17.22 9.73 -5.76
N ASN A 229 15.95 9.95 -6.07
CA ASN A 229 15.54 11.12 -6.82
C ASN A 229 15.53 12.41 -5.97
N ALA A 230 15.19 12.33 -4.69
CA ALA A 230 15.38 13.44 -3.75
C ALA A 230 16.86 13.86 -3.63
N ALA A 231 17.77 12.88 -3.55
CA ALA A 231 19.21 13.13 -3.52
C ALA A 231 19.71 13.84 -4.80
N ARG A 232 19.20 13.43 -5.98
CA ARG A 232 19.49 14.12 -7.25
C ARG A 232 19.00 15.58 -7.27
N LYS A 233 17.82 15.85 -6.70
CA LYS A 233 17.28 17.23 -6.62
C LYS A 233 18.15 18.16 -5.80
N VAL A 234 18.71 17.69 -4.69
CA VAL A 234 19.62 18.53 -3.86
C VAL A 234 21.04 18.59 -4.37
N GLY A 235 21.31 17.95 -5.51
CA GLY A 235 22.57 18.06 -6.26
C GLY A 235 23.73 17.22 -5.74
N GLY A 236 24.59 16.80 -6.68
CA GLY A 236 25.91 16.20 -6.43
C GLY A 236 25.92 14.71 -6.10
N ASP A 237 27.08 14.10 -6.38
CA ASP A 237 27.40 12.70 -6.07
C ASP A 237 27.84 12.51 -4.60
N ASN A 238 27.64 13.53 -3.76
CA ASN A 238 28.05 13.50 -2.36
C ASN A 238 27.06 12.69 -1.53
N MET A 239 27.62 11.95 -0.57
CA MET A 239 26.83 11.27 0.47
C MET A 239 25.84 12.24 1.12
N LYS A 240 24.59 11.81 1.25
CA LYS A 240 23.51 12.59 1.86
C LYS A 240 23.16 12.04 3.24
N LEU A 241 22.79 12.94 4.16
CA LEU A 241 22.14 12.58 5.42
C LEU A 241 20.62 12.68 5.24
N PHE A 242 19.95 11.55 5.35
CA PHE A 242 18.48 11.43 5.31
C PHE A 242 17.94 11.16 6.72
N VAL A 243 17.02 12.00 7.19
CA VAL A 243 16.40 11.89 8.51
C VAL A 243 14.89 11.71 8.36
N THR A 244 14.32 10.74 9.08
CA THR A 244 12.91 10.39 8.99
C THR A 244 12.39 9.78 10.31
N ALA A 245 11.15 9.32 10.32
CA ALA A 245 10.52 8.74 11.50
C ALA A 245 9.66 7.52 11.19
N GLY A 246 9.54 6.65 12.17
CA GLY A 246 8.72 5.44 12.15
C GLY A 246 9.49 4.19 11.71
N LEU A 247 9.34 3.10 12.49
CA LEU A 247 9.87 1.76 12.19
C LEU A 247 8.78 0.67 12.28
N GLY A 248 7.54 1.09 12.12
CA GLY A 248 6.37 0.21 12.09
C GLY A 248 6.30 -0.69 10.85
N GLY A 249 5.11 -1.12 10.49
CA GLY A 249 4.87 -2.01 9.35
C GLY A 249 5.36 -1.45 8.03
N MET A 250 4.89 -0.26 7.68
CA MET A 250 5.23 0.44 6.44
C MET A 250 6.54 1.22 6.56
N SER A 251 6.65 2.06 7.57
CA SER A 251 7.80 2.96 7.78
C SER A 251 9.11 2.23 8.07
N GLY A 252 9.05 1.01 8.60
CA GLY A 252 10.24 0.19 8.85
C GLY A 252 11.07 -0.14 7.61
N ALA A 253 10.57 0.15 6.42
CA ALA A 253 11.29 0.01 5.17
C ALA A 253 12.34 1.10 4.93
N GLN A 254 12.23 2.25 5.57
CA GLN A 254 13.06 3.43 5.29
C GLN A 254 14.57 3.22 5.52
N PRO A 255 15.03 2.60 6.62
CA PRO A 255 16.44 2.34 6.84
C PRO A 255 17.05 1.48 5.74
N LYS A 256 16.37 0.39 5.39
CA LYS A 256 16.80 -0.51 4.32
C LYS A 256 16.86 0.19 2.96
N ALA A 257 15.87 1.01 2.67
CA ALA A 257 15.84 1.82 1.46
C ALA A 257 16.97 2.85 1.43
N GLY A 258 17.30 3.47 2.56
CA GLY A 258 18.44 4.37 2.71
C GLY A 258 19.77 3.68 2.38
N ASN A 259 19.97 2.46 2.88
CA ASN A 259 21.16 1.65 2.57
C ASN A 259 21.26 1.34 1.07
N ILE A 260 20.16 0.91 0.44
CA ILE A 260 20.12 0.61 -1.01
C ILE A 260 20.36 1.88 -1.84
N ALA A 261 19.82 3.01 -1.40
CA ALA A 261 20.03 4.32 -2.05
C ALA A 261 21.42 4.91 -1.80
N GLY A 262 22.22 4.31 -0.92
CA GLY A 262 23.60 4.77 -0.66
C GLY A 262 23.72 6.03 0.20
N VAL A 263 22.80 6.25 1.15
CA VAL A 263 22.80 7.40 2.05
C VAL A 263 23.12 7.02 3.49
N VAL A 264 23.50 7.99 4.32
CA VAL A 264 23.43 7.86 5.79
C VAL A 264 21.97 8.13 6.18
N SER A 265 21.32 7.19 6.85
CA SER A 265 19.93 7.39 7.26
C SER A 265 19.76 7.30 8.78
N VAL A 266 18.90 8.18 9.32
CA VAL A 266 18.52 8.20 10.73
C VAL A 266 17.00 8.13 10.81
N THR A 267 16.48 7.16 11.57
CA THR A 267 15.04 6.97 11.75
C THR A 267 14.68 6.96 13.23
N ALA A 268 13.83 7.88 13.68
CA ALA A 268 13.33 7.87 15.05
C ALA A 268 12.14 6.91 15.20
N GLU A 269 12.13 6.14 16.29
CA GLU A 269 11.03 5.25 16.66
C GLU A 269 10.84 5.22 18.19
N ILE A 270 9.66 5.62 18.65
CA ILE A 270 9.38 5.65 20.11
C ILE A 270 9.13 4.26 20.69
N ASN A 271 8.74 3.29 19.86
CA ASN A 271 8.50 1.91 20.29
C ASN A 271 9.80 1.08 20.24
N PRO A 272 10.42 0.75 21.38
CA PRO A 272 11.68 0.03 21.38
C PRO A 272 11.57 -1.39 20.80
N LYS A 273 10.39 -2.01 20.87
CA LYS A 273 10.16 -3.33 20.27
C LYS A 273 10.16 -3.26 18.75
N ALA A 274 9.59 -2.20 18.17
CA ALA A 274 9.59 -2.00 16.72
C ALA A 274 11.02 -1.73 16.21
N ALA A 275 11.77 -0.84 16.85
CA ALA A 275 13.15 -0.53 16.52
C ALA A 275 14.06 -1.78 16.59
N ARG A 276 13.98 -2.53 17.70
CA ARG A 276 14.75 -3.77 17.91
C ARG A 276 14.42 -4.83 16.86
N LYS A 277 13.12 -5.01 16.54
CA LYS A 277 12.69 -5.93 15.48
C LYS A 277 13.36 -5.63 14.14
N ARG A 278 13.45 -4.35 13.74
CA ARG A 278 14.11 -3.96 12.49
C ARG A 278 15.62 -4.15 12.52
N TYR A 279 16.24 -3.93 13.66
CA TYR A 279 17.65 -4.22 13.87
C TYR A 279 17.94 -5.73 13.76
N GLU A 280 17.17 -6.56 14.44
CA GLU A 280 17.30 -8.04 14.39
C GLU A 280 17.03 -8.61 12.98
N GLN A 281 16.18 -7.94 12.19
CA GLN A 281 15.94 -8.29 10.79
C GLN A 281 17.05 -7.83 9.84
N GLY A 282 18.07 -7.10 10.32
CA GLY A 282 19.11 -6.53 9.48
C GLY A 282 18.63 -5.41 8.56
N TRP A 283 17.59 -4.71 8.95
CA TRP A 283 17.06 -3.55 8.22
C TRP A 283 17.59 -2.23 8.76
N VAL A 284 18.03 -2.22 10.01
CA VAL A 284 18.74 -1.16 10.69
C VAL A 284 20.11 -1.71 11.07
N ASP A 285 21.17 -0.96 10.78
CA ASP A 285 22.55 -1.38 11.08
C ASP A 285 22.97 -1.05 12.51
N GLU A 286 22.52 0.08 13.04
CA GLU A 286 22.88 0.56 14.38
C GLU A 286 21.63 1.03 15.16
N LEU A 287 21.60 0.69 16.47
CA LEU A 287 20.51 1.07 17.37
C LEU A 287 21.06 1.94 18.49
N HIS A 288 20.48 3.13 18.70
CA HIS A 288 20.89 4.09 19.70
C HIS A 288 19.71 4.47 20.60
N ASP A 289 19.92 4.35 21.91
CA ASP A 289 18.90 4.67 22.91
C ASP A 289 19.00 6.13 23.40
N SER A 290 20.05 6.86 23.00
CA SER A 290 20.24 8.26 23.36
C SER A 290 20.74 9.11 22.20
N LEU A 291 20.35 10.39 22.19
CA LEU A 291 20.85 11.36 21.21
C LEU A 291 22.34 11.68 21.42
N ASP A 292 22.85 11.55 22.65
CA ASP A 292 24.26 11.79 22.96
C ASP A 292 25.17 10.71 22.36
N GLU A 293 24.67 9.51 22.12
CA GLU A 293 25.36 8.45 21.38
C GLU A 293 25.15 8.58 19.87
N LEU A 294 23.91 8.86 19.45
CA LEU A 294 23.56 8.96 18.04
C LEU A 294 24.29 10.09 17.31
N ILE A 295 24.31 11.32 17.88
CA ILE A 295 24.85 12.50 17.18
C ILE A 295 26.33 12.33 16.81
N PRO A 296 27.24 11.87 17.70
CA PRO A 296 28.62 11.56 17.32
C PRO A 296 28.73 10.48 16.23
N ALA A 297 27.87 9.43 16.30
CA ALA A 297 27.84 8.36 15.30
C ALA A 297 27.44 8.90 13.91
N VAL A 298 26.42 9.78 13.85
CA VAL A 298 25.99 10.44 12.61
C VAL A 298 27.12 11.30 12.03
N ARG A 299 27.76 12.17 12.85
CA ARG A 299 28.89 12.99 12.40
C ARG A 299 30.02 12.15 11.83
N LYS A 300 30.36 11.04 12.49
CA LYS A 300 31.37 10.09 12.05
C LYS A 300 31.00 9.45 10.71
N ALA A 301 29.79 8.89 10.60
CA ALA A 301 29.32 8.24 9.38
C ALA A 301 29.32 9.18 8.16
N VAL A 302 28.85 10.43 8.35
CA VAL A 302 28.87 11.45 7.29
C VAL A 302 30.31 11.82 6.90
N SER A 303 31.20 12.02 7.87
CA SER A 303 32.61 12.37 7.58
C SER A 303 33.39 11.25 6.87
N GLU A 304 33.11 9.98 7.24
CA GLU A 304 33.71 8.79 6.64
C GLU A 304 33.02 8.35 5.33
N ARG A 305 31.94 9.01 4.94
CA ARG A 305 31.08 8.61 3.80
C ARG A 305 30.62 7.16 3.89
N ARG A 306 30.29 6.70 5.07
CA ARG A 306 29.87 5.33 5.34
C ARG A 306 28.36 5.21 5.20
N VAL A 307 27.90 4.45 4.20
CA VAL A 307 26.48 4.08 4.08
C VAL A 307 26.07 3.25 5.29
N VAL A 308 25.09 3.74 6.05
CA VAL A 308 24.63 3.11 7.28
C VAL A 308 23.24 3.62 7.64
N SER A 309 22.43 2.75 8.19
CA SER A 309 21.13 3.09 8.77
C SER A 309 21.19 3.03 10.29
N MET A 310 20.74 4.10 10.94
CA MET A 310 20.73 4.25 12.39
C MET A 310 19.29 4.46 12.87
N ALA A 311 18.89 3.72 13.90
CA ALA A 311 17.63 3.96 14.59
C ALA A 311 17.86 4.69 15.90
N TYR A 312 17.09 5.73 16.15
CA TYR A 312 16.96 6.37 17.45
C TYR A 312 15.73 5.86 18.16
N VAL A 313 15.92 5.22 19.32
CA VAL A 313 14.81 4.77 20.17
C VAL A 313 14.34 5.94 21.04
N GLY A 314 13.42 6.72 20.48
CA GLY A 314 12.92 7.92 21.13
C GLY A 314 11.94 8.69 20.27
N ASN A 315 11.51 9.85 20.76
CA ASN A 315 10.54 10.68 20.06
C ASN A 315 11.21 11.44 18.90
N VAL A 316 10.51 11.49 17.78
CA VAL A 316 10.99 12.17 16.56
C VAL A 316 11.21 13.68 16.77
N VAL A 317 10.43 14.32 17.63
CA VAL A 317 10.55 15.74 17.93
C VAL A 317 11.89 16.02 18.60
N ASP A 318 12.28 15.20 19.58
CA ASP A 318 13.59 15.33 20.26
C ASP A 318 14.75 15.22 19.26
N LEU A 319 14.64 14.29 18.29
CA LEU A 319 15.65 14.17 17.23
C LEU A 319 15.74 15.42 16.37
N TRP A 320 14.62 15.93 15.85
CA TRP A 320 14.61 17.12 15.00
C TRP A 320 15.12 18.36 15.73
N GLU A 321 14.72 18.56 16.99
CA GLU A 321 15.16 19.67 17.82
C GLU A 321 16.67 19.59 18.08
N ARG A 322 17.20 18.41 18.45
CA ARG A 322 18.63 18.20 18.69
C ARG A 322 19.49 18.46 17.44
N LEU A 323 19.04 17.98 16.26
CA LEU A 323 19.73 18.25 15.00
C LEU A 323 19.80 19.74 14.67
N ALA A 324 18.70 20.46 14.94
CA ALA A 324 18.63 21.91 14.72
C ALA A 324 19.48 22.71 15.72
N GLU A 325 19.58 22.27 16.97
CA GLU A 325 20.37 22.90 18.04
C GLU A 325 21.87 22.70 17.83
N GLU A 326 22.30 21.52 17.41
CA GLU A 326 23.71 21.20 17.18
C GLU A 326 24.23 21.59 15.80
N ASP A 327 23.42 22.32 15.03
CA ASP A 327 23.76 22.79 13.68
C ASP A 327 24.24 21.68 12.73
N ILE A 328 23.59 20.51 12.82
CA ILE A 328 23.90 19.39 11.93
C ILE A 328 23.27 19.66 10.57
N ARG A 329 24.10 19.61 9.52
CA ARG A 329 23.59 19.69 8.16
C ARG A 329 22.84 18.41 7.82
N VAL A 330 21.51 18.51 7.68
CA VAL A 330 20.65 17.46 7.12
C VAL A 330 20.37 17.81 5.67
N ASP A 331 20.57 16.86 4.76
CA ASP A 331 20.32 17.07 3.33
C ASP A 331 18.86 16.77 2.95
N LEU A 332 18.33 15.66 3.45
CA LEU A 332 16.98 15.16 3.16
C LEU A 332 16.22 14.92 4.46
N GLY A 333 14.97 15.36 4.50
CA GLY A 333 14.07 15.11 5.62
C GLY A 333 12.70 14.63 5.18
N SER A 334 12.11 13.71 5.94
CA SER A 334 10.71 13.30 5.77
C SER A 334 10.10 12.86 7.10
N ASP A 335 8.80 12.57 7.08
CA ASP A 335 8.11 11.89 8.17
C ASP A 335 7.25 10.77 7.61
N GLN A 336 7.29 9.60 8.24
CA GLN A 336 6.45 8.45 7.90
C GLN A 336 5.80 7.81 9.13
N THR A 337 5.58 8.59 10.18
CA THR A 337 4.66 8.20 11.26
C THR A 337 3.23 8.06 10.72
N SER A 338 2.38 7.27 11.37
CA SER A 338 1.04 6.99 10.85
C SER A 338 0.03 8.11 11.15
N LEU A 339 0.33 9.34 10.70
CA LEU A 339 -0.49 10.53 10.94
C LEU A 339 -1.85 10.53 10.22
N HIS A 340 -2.09 9.57 9.31
CA HIS A 340 -3.43 9.26 8.82
C HIS A 340 -4.34 8.63 9.90
N ASN A 341 -3.77 8.25 11.05
CA ASN A 341 -4.49 7.70 12.20
C ASN A 341 -3.90 8.21 13.53
N PRO A 342 -3.79 9.54 13.74
CA PRO A 342 -2.99 10.11 14.84
C PRO A 342 -3.58 9.80 16.23
N TRP A 343 -4.90 9.65 16.32
CA TRP A 343 -5.61 9.49 17.59
C TRP A 343 -5.70 8.04 18.09
N ALA A 344 -5.22 7.10 17.30
CA ALA A 344 -5.23 5.68 17.62
C ALA A 344 -3.82 5.05 17.63
N GLY A 345 -2.83 5.84 18.05
CA GLY A 345 -1.45 5.37 18.20
C GLY A 345 -0.60 5.50 16.93
N GLY A 346 -1.04 6.33 15.98
CA GLY A 346 -0.26 6.64 14.77
C GLY A 346 0.87 7.63 15.01
N TYR A 347 0.75 8.46 16.06
CA TYR A 347 1.76 9.43 16.48
C TYR A 347 1.73 9.58 18.00
N TYR A 348 2.87 9.76 18.62
CA TYR A 348 2.99 9.87 20.08
C TYR A 348 3.60 11.22 20.50
N PRO A 349 3.03 11.90 21.50
CA PRO A 349 3.49 13.22 21.93
C PRO A 349 4.89 13.18 22.57
N VAL A 350 5.65 14.22 22.33
CA VAL A 350 6.97 14.41 22.94
C VAL A 350 6.84 14.69 24.46
N GLY A 351 7.83 14.25 25.22
CA GLY A 351 7.86 14.41 26.68
C GLY A 351 7.09 13.36 27.45
N LEU A 352 6.49 12.37 26.77
CA LEU A 352 5.85 11.20 27.37
C LEU A 352 6.51 9.93 26.86
N SER A 353 6.64 8.93 27.73
CA SER A 353 7.00 7.59 27.31
C SER A 353 5.87 6.96 26.46
N LEU A 354 6.18 5.87 25.77
CA LEU A 354 5.18 5.12 24.99
C LEU A 354 4.01 4.63 25.88
N GLU A 355 4.30 4.17 27.09
CA GLU A 355 3.26 3.67 28.01
C GLU A 355 2.40 4.80 28.59
N GLU A 356 2.99 5.92 29.00
CA GLU A 356 2.24 7.12 29.43
C GLU A 356 1.35 7.64 28.29
N SER A 357 1.87 7.66 27.07
CA SER A 357 1.11 8.06 25.86
C SER A 357 -0.09 7.17 25.62
N LYS A 358 0.08 5.84 25.75
CA LYS A 358 -1.03 4.87 25.62
C LYS A 358 -2.07 5.03 26.72
N GLN A 359 -1.63 5.25 27.96
CA GLN A 359 -2.53 5.49 29.09
C GLN A 359 -3.33 6.78 28.88
N MET A 360 -2.67 7.87 28.50
CA MET A 360 -3.34 9.14 28.19
C MET A 360 -4.34 9.00 27.03
N MET A 361 -3.96 8.31 25.96
CA MET A 361 -4.82 8.06 24.81
C MET A 361 -6.10 7.31 25.21
N ALA A 362 -6.00 6.36 26.10
CA ALA A 362 -7.14 5.55 26.56
C ALA A 362 -8.02 6.28 27.57
N ALA A 363 -7.41 7.00 28.54
CA ALA A 363 -8.11 7.62 29.66
C ALA A 363 -8.53 9.07 29.41
N GLU A 364 -7.75 9.83 28.65
CA GLU A 364 -7.91 11.28 28.45
C GLU A 364 -7.70 11.65 26.97
N PRO A 365 -8.52 11.16 26.03
CA PRO A 365 -8.30 11.28 24.58
C PRO A 365 -8.18 12.73 24.09
N GLU A 366 -8.90 13.69 24.68
CA GLU A 366 -8.78 15.11 24.30
C GLU A 366 -7.41 15.71 24.71
N LYS A 367 -6.92 15.37 25.91
CA LYS A 367 -5.57 15.80 26.31
C LYS A 367 -4.49 15.14 25.47
N PHE A 368 -4.67 13.87 25.10
CA PHE A 368 -3.78 13.20 24.17
C PHE A 368 -3.72 13.93 22.82
N LYS A 369 -4.87 14.30 22.29
CA LYS A 369 -4.98 15.08 21.05
C LYS A 369 -4.25 16.42 21.15
N GLU A 370 -4.46 17.17 22.24
CA GLU A 370 -3.78 18.46 22.48
C GLU A 370 -2.25 18.26 22.56
N ALA A 371 -1.77 17.22 23.22
CA ALA A 371 -0.36 16.90 23.35
C ALA A 371 0.27 16.52 22.00
N VAL A 372 -0.43 15.74 21.17
CA VAL A 372 -0.02 15.43 19.79
C VAL A 372 0.07 16.70 18.96
N GLN A 373 -0.93 17.57 19.00
CA GLN A 373 -0.92 18.83 18.25
C GLN A 373 0.21 19.77 18.70
N ALA A 374 0.48 19.83 20.00
CA ALA A 374 1.63 20.60 20.52
C ALA A 374 2.96 20.04 20.01
N SER A 375 3.09 18.73 19.94
CA SER A 375 4.27 18.04 19.43
C SER A 375 4.48 18.30 17.94
N LEU A 376 3.43 18.26 17.13
CA LEU A 376 3.48 18.60 15.70
C LEU A 376 3.93 20.04 15.47
N ARG A 377 3.46 21.00 16.26
CA ARG A 377 3.95 22.39 16.18
C ARG A 377 5.45 22.51 16.47
N ARG A 378 5.95 21.78 17.47
CA ARG A 378 7.40 21.74 17.79
C ARG A 378 8.20 21.08 16.68
N GLN A 379 7.75 19.95 16.17
CA GLN A 379 8.40 19.23 15.06
C GLN A 379 8.53 20.13 13.83
N VAL A 380 7.45 20.78 13.42
CA VAL A 380 7.45 21.72 12.28
C VAL A 380 8.42 22.89 12.52
N ALA A 381 8.46 23.45 13.74
CA ALA A 381 9.39 24.53 14.06
C ALA A 381 10.87 24.11 13.90
N ALA A 382 11.22 22.89 14.30
CA ALA A 382 12.56 22.35 14.12
C ALA A 382 12.86 22.09 12.63
N ILE A 383 11.92 21.50 11.89
CA ILE A 383 12.03 21.29 10.44
C ILE A 383 12.23 22.64 9.71
N ASN A 384 11.45 23.67 10.06
CA ASN A 384 11.57 24.99 9.45
C ASN A 384 12.98 25.61 9.67
N LYS A 385 13.61 25.37 10.83
CA LYS A 385 15.00 25.81 11.08
C LYS A 385 16.00 25.10 10.19
N LEU A 386 15.84 23.78 9.99
CA LEU A 386 16.74 22.99 9.16
C LEU A 386 16.55 23.24 7.66
N THR A 387 15.32 23.45 7.21
CA THR A 387 15.05 23.82 5.82
C THR A 387 15.56 25.20 5.47
N ALA A 388 15.54 26.16 6.41
CA ALA A 388 16.18 27.45 6.23
C ALA A 388 17.70 27.34 6.04
N LYS A 389 18.32 26.23 6.46
CA LYS A 389 19.74 25.90 6.25
C LYS A 389 20.00 25.02 5.02
N GLY A 390 18.97 24.74 4.21
CA GLY A 390 19.09 24.01 2.94
C GLY A 390 18.66 22.55 2.97
N MET A 391 18.04 22.06 4.03
CA MET A 391 17.42 20.73 4.03
C MET A 391 16.23 20.69 3.05
N TYR A 392 16.17 19.68 2.19
CA TYR A 392 14.99 19.38 1.39
C TYR A 392 14.07 18.46 2.20
N PHE A 393 12.89 18.98 2.56
CA PHE A 393 11.87 18.23 3.31
C PHE A 393 10.69 17.90 2.41
N PHE A 394 10.16 16.69 2.53
CA PHE A 394 8.95 16.24 1.85
C PHE A 394 8.08 15.36 2.76
N ASP A 395 6.76 15.49 2.65
CA ASP A 395 5.83 14.56 3.28
C ASP A 395 5.83 13.23 2.51
N TYR A 396 6.01 12.13 3.22
CA TYR A 396 6.00 10.80 2.60
C TYR A 396 4.58 10.23 2.35
N GLY A 397 3.53 11.08 2.40
CA GLY A 397 2.17 10.71 2.05
C GLY A 397 1.40 9.97 3.15
N ASN A 398 1.68 10.33 4.41
CA ASN A 398 1.04 9.78 5.61
C ASN A 398 0.26 10.85 6.41
N ALA A 399 -0.12 11.94 5.75
CA ALA A 399 -0.88 13.07 6.30
C ALA A 399 -0.10 14.00 7.24
N PHE A 400 1.24 13.99 7.23
CA PHE A 400 2.04 14.89 8.07
C PHE A 400 1.71 16.37 7.83
N LEU A 401 1.69 16.83 6.57
CA LEU A 401 1.35 18.22 6.24
C LEU A 401 -0.06 18.59 6.69
N LEU A 402 -1.02 17.72 6.42
CA LEU A 402 -2.44 17.95 6.73
C LEU A 402 -2.67 18.03 8.24
N GLU A 403 -2.14 17.09 9.02
CA GLU A 403 -2.32 17.07 10.49
C GLU A 403 -1.52 18.18 11.16
N SER A 404 -0.34 18.55 10.64
CA SER A 404 0.41 19.72 11.12
C SER A 404 -0.35 21.02 10.88
N SER A 405 -1.01 21.17 9.73
CA SER A 405 -1.90 22.32 9.46
C SER A 405 -3.09 22.35 10.41
N ARG A 406 -3.76 21.22 10.62
CA ARG A 406 -4.87 21.08 11.58
C ARG A 406 -4.43 21.38 13.02
N ALA A 407 -3.18 21.11 13.36
CA ALA A 407 -2.58 21.46 14.64
C ALA A 407 -2.22 22.96 14.79
N GLY A 408 -2.34 23.76 13.73
CA GLY A 408 -1.96 25.18 13.72
C GLY A 408 -0.44 25.40 13.68
N ALA A 409 0.34 24.45 13.14
CA ALA A 409 1.76 24.62 12.93
C ALA A 409 2.04 25.59 11.76
N ASP A 410 3.22 26.24 11.76
CA ASP A 410 3.67 27.13 10.69
C ASP A 410 4.13 26.33 9.45
N ILE A 411 3.18 25.67 8.81
CA ILE A 411 3.37 24.73 7.68
C ILE A 411 2.77 25.27 6.36
N LEU A 412 2.03 26.39 6.42
CA LEU A 412 1.39 27.01 5.27
C LEU A 412 2.18 28.26 4.82
N LYS A 413 2.14 28.53 3.52
CA LYS A 413 2.55 29.79 2.91
C LYS A 413 1.44 30.83 3.04
N ALA A 414 1.72 32.07 2.66
CA ALA A 414 0.74 33.16 2.69
C ALA A 414 -0.48 32.92 1.79
N ASP A 415 -0.32 32.16 0.72
CA ASP A 415 -1.39 31.77 -0.20
C ASP A 415 -2.23 30.56 0.26
N GLY A 416 -1.94 30.03 1.45
CA GLY A 416 -2.61 28.87 2.02
C GLY A 416 -2.12 27.51 1.52
N THR A 417 -1.14 27.46 0.62
CA THR A 417 -0.52 26.22 0.18
C THR A 417 0.54 25.73 1.20
N PHE A 418 0.87 24.44 1.17
CA PHE A 418 1.90 23.90 2.05
C PHE A 418 3.31 24.43 1.72
N ARG A 419 4.11 24.63 2.74
CA ARG A 419 5.53 25.04 2.59
C ARG A 419 6.38 23.97 1.95
N TYR A 420 6.04 22.71 2.19
CA TYR A 420 6.75 21.53 1.71
C TYR A 420 5.86 20.73 0.77
N PRO A 421 6.46 20.08 -0.25
CA PRO A 421 5.70 19.20 -1.11
C PRO A 421 5.44 17.85 -0.43
N SER A 422 4.45 17.11 -0.94
CA SER A 422 4.46 15.67 -0.76
C SER A 422 5.49 15.03 -1.71
N TYR A 423 5.97 13.83 -1.39
CA TYR A 423 6.89 13.11 -2.26
C TYR A 423 6.30 12.83 -3.65
N VAL A 424 4.99 12.69 -3.76
CA VAL A 424 4.34 12.55 -5.07
C VAL A 424 4.31 13.87 -5.82
N GLN A 425 3.98 14.96 -5.15
CA GLN A 425 3.87 16.27 -5.80
C GLN A 425 5.14 16.70 -6.51
N ASP A 426 6.30 16.40 -5.93
CA ASP A 426 7.58 16.95 -6.37
C ASP A 426 8.57 15.90 -6.89
N ILE A 427 8.35 14.61 -6.62
CA ILE A 427 9.22 13.52 -7.06
C ILE A 427 8.45 12.52 -7.90
N MET A 428 7.54 11.77 -7.29
CA MET A 428 6.91 10.63 -7.97
C MET A 428 5.96 11.07 -9.10
N GLY A 429 5.23 12.16 -8.92
CA GLY A 429 4.37 12.72 -9.95
C GLY A 429 5.15 13.15 -11.20
N PRO A 430 5.99 14.20 -11.10
CA PRO A 430 6.65 14.78 -12.27
C PRO A 430 7.77 13.92 -12.87
N MET A 431 8.39 13.00 -12.08
CA MET A 431 9.52 12.19 -12.57
C MET A 431 9.12 10.77 -12.98
N PHE A 432 7.97 10.27 -12.52
CA PHE A 432 7.52 8.89 -12.74
C PHE A 432 6.10 8.84 -13.31
N PHE A 433 5.09 9.26 -12.55
CA PHE A 433 3.69 9.08 -12.93
C PHE A 433 3.32 9.85 -14.20
N ASP A 434 3.85 11.04 -14.38
CA ASP A 434 3.60 11.85 -15.59
C ASP A 434 4.13 11.17 -16.87
N TYR A 435 5.16 10.33 -16.74
CA TYR A 435 5.71 9.52 -17.83
C TYR A 435 5.16 8.08 -17.89
N GLY A 436 4.21 7.74 -17.02
CA GLY A 436 3.62 6.41 -16.97
C GLY A 436 4.38 5.38 -16.14
N PHE A 437 5.48 5.78 -15.48
CA PHE A 437 6.19 4.88 -14.57
C PHE A 437 5.42 4.73 -13.27
N GLY A 438 5.22 3.50 -12.87
CA GLY A 438 4.57 3.15 -11.60
C GLY A 438 4.88 1.73 -11.18
N PRO A 439 4.46 1.35 -9.97
CA PRO A 439 4.80 0.06 -9.35
C PRO A 439 4.13 -1.10 -10.08
N PHE A 440 4.93 -1.89 -10.75
CA PHE A 440 4.55 -3.14 -11.40
C PHE A 440 5.05 -4.32 -10.56
N ARG A 441 4.15 -5.26 -10.24
CA ARG A 441 4.40 -6.41 -9.37
C ARG A 441 4.14 -7.72 -10.06
N TRP A 442 4.86 -8.77 -9.62
CA TRP A 442 4.53 -10.13 -9.99
C TRP A 442 4.78 -11.11 -8.84
N VAL A 443 4.08 -12.23 -8.91
CA VAL A 443 4.17 -13.35 -7.98
C VAL A 443 4.32 -14.64 -8.77
N CYS A 444 5.40 -15.39 -8.51
CA CYS A 444 5.61 -16.71 -9.07
C CYS A 444 4.76 -17.72 -8.29
N SER A 445 3.68 -18.20 -8.88
CA SER A 445 2.69 -19.04 -8.19
C SER A 445 3.17 -20.47 -7.92
N SER A 446 4.32 -20.87 -8.45
CA SER A 446 5.01 -22.12 -8.11
C SER A 446 5.52 -22.15 -6.67
N GLY A 447 5.85 -20.98 -6.12
CA GLY A 447 6.58 -20.87 -4.86
C GLY A 447 8.07 -21.22 -4.97
N ASP A 448 8.58 -21.51 -6.17
CA ASP A 448 10.00 -21.84 -6.40
C ASP A 448 10.84 -20.55 -6.53
N PRO A 449 11.88 -20.35 -5.70
CA PRO A 449 12.81 -19.25 -5.84
C PRO A 449 13.48 -19.14 -7.22
N LYS A 450 13.66 -20.27 -7.93
CA LYS A 450 14.24 -20.28 -9.29
C LYS A 450 13.35 -19.56 -10.30
N ASP A 451 12.03 -19.69 -10.17
CA ASP A 451 11.11 -18.95 -11.03
C ASP A 451 11.24 -17.44 -10.77
N LEU A 452 11.45 -17.03 -9.51
CA LEU A 452 11.67 -15.62 -9.19
C LEU A 452 13.01 -15.11 -9.76
N GLU A 453 14.09 -15.87 -9.65
CA GLU A 453 15.39 -15.55 -10.27
C GLU A 453 15.26 -15.41 -11.80
N THR A 454 14.50 -16.30 -12.42
CA THR A 454 14.22 -16.25 -13.86
C THR A 454 13.45 -14.99 -14.25
N THR A 455 12.39 -14.66 -13.51
CA THR A 455 11.61 -13.45 -13.77
C THR A 455 12.40 -12.16 -13.52
N ASP A 456 13.24 -12.13 -12.47
CA ASP A 456 14.13 -10.98 -12.19
C ASP A 456 15.10 -10.74 -13.35
N ARG A 457 15.72 -11.81 -13.88
CA ARG A 457 16.61 -11.73 -15.04
C ARG A 457 15.87 -11.23 -16.28
N LEU A 458 14.73 -11.82 -16.61
CA LEU A 458 13.93 -11.43 -17.78
C LEU A 458 13.48 -9.96 -17.69
N ALA A 459 13.06 -9.51 -16.53
CA ALA A 459 12.65 -8.12 -16.33
C ALA A 459 13.82 -7.15 -16.53
N ALA A 460 15.01 -7.46 -16.00
CA ALA A 460 16.20 -6.66 -16.19
C ALA A 460 16.62 -6.60 -17.65
N ASP A 461 16.68 -7.75 -18.32
CA ASP A 461 17.09 -7.84 -19.74
C ASP A 461 16.15 -7.04 -20.65
N VAL A 462 14.82 -7.08 -20.40
CA VAL A 462 13.83 -6.30 -21.11
C VAL A 462 14.04 -4.79 -20.91
N LEU A 463 14.24 -4.34 -19.67
CA LEU A 463 14.46 -2.92 -19.40
C LEU A 463 15.78 -2.41 -19.98
N GLU A 464 16.85 -3.21 -19.94
CA GLU A 464 18.14 -2.89 -20.56
C GLU A 464 18.00 -2.71 -22.08
N GLU A 465 17.18 -3.53 -22.73
CA GLU A 465 16.94 -3.42 -24.17
C GLU A 465 16.12 -2.16 -24.50
N ILE A 466 15.05 -1.87 -23.75
CA ILE A 466 14.23 -0.66 -23.93
C ILE A 466 15.08 0.60 -23.70
N MET A 467 15.94 0.60 -22.68
CA MET A 467 16.75 1.76 -22.31
C MET A 467 17.69 2.22 -23.44
N LYS A 468 18.11 1.32 -24.34
CA LYS A 468 18.99 1.68 -25.48
C LYS A 468 18.38 2.71 -26.42
N THR A 469 17.05 2.75 -26.52
CA THR A 469 16.30 3.65 -27.43
C THR A 469 15.39 4.60 -26.68
N ALA A 470 15.37 4.53 -25.34
CA ALA A 470 14.51 5.38 -24.52
C ALA A 470 14.92 6.86 -24.60
N PRO A 471 13.96 7.79 -24.55
CA PRO A 471 14.23 9.21 -24.41
C PRO A 471 15.09 9.52 -23.18
N ALA A 472 15.95 10.53 -23.27
CA ALA A 472 16.90 10.87 -22.20
C ALA A 472 16.22 11.24 -20.86
N ASP A 473 15.03 11.81 -20.92
CA ASP A 473 14.23 12.22 -19.75
C ASP A 473 13.74 11.04 -18.88
N ILE A 474 13.70 9.81 -19.41
CA ILE A 474 13.27 8.61 -18.69
C ILE A 474 14.37 7.57 -18.47
N GLN A 475 15.58 7.78 -19.01
CA GLN A 475 16.68 6.81 -18.86
C GLN A 475 17.12 6.65 -17.39
N GLY A 476 17.09 7.72 -16.60
CA GLY A 476 17.45 7.68 -15.19
C GLY A 476 16.53 6.76 -14.38
N GLN A 477 15.22 6.82 -14.63
CA GLN A 477 14.23 5.96 -14.00
C GLN A 477 14.41 4.48 -14.38
N MET A 478 14.72 4.21 -15.64
CA MET A 478 15.03 2.85 -16.09
C MET A 478 16.30 2.32 -15.46
N ALA A 479 17.38 3.10 -15.41
CA ALA A 479 18.65 2.71 -14.81
C ALA A 479 18.49 2.37 -13.32
N ASP A 480 17.71 3.17 -12.55
CA ASP A 480 17.43 2.91 -11.14
C ASP A 480 16.70 1.57 -10.95
N ASN A 481 15.73 1.27 -11.83
CA ASN A 481 14.95 0.03 -11.73
C ASN A 481 15.74 -1.20 -12.21
N ILE A 482 16.62 -1.05 -13.19
CA ILE A 482 17.57 -2.10 -13.58
C ILE A 482 18.52 -2.40 -12.42
N HIS A 483 19.09 -1.38 -11.78
CA HIS A 483 19.94 -1.56 -10.61
C HIS A 483 19.20 -2.27 -9.49
N TRP A 484 17.98 -1.81 -9.17
CA TRP A 484 17.13 -2.42 -8.15
C TRP A 484 16.91 -3.92 -8.40
N ILE A 485 16.49 -4.29 -9.60
CA ILE A 485 16.16 -5.69 -9.91
C ILE A 485 17.39 -6.59 -9.94
N ARG A 486 18.54 -6.08 -10.42
CA ARG A 486 19.81 -6.82 -10.40
C ARG A 486 20.32 -7.10 -8.98
N GLU A 487 20.06 -6.18 -8.04
CA GLU A 487 20.48 -6.31 -6.65
C GLU A 487 19.41 -6.91 -5.73
N ALA A 488 18.20 -7.17 -6.23
CA ALA A 488 17.05 -7.58 -5.41
C ALA A 488 17.32 -8.86 -4.60
N GLY A 489 17.98 -9.86 -5.18
CA GLY A 489 18.33 -11.09 -4.49
C GLY A 489 19.23 -10.90 -3.27
N ARG A 490 20.18 -9.95 -3.33
CA ARG A 490 21.12 -9.64 -2.23
C ARG A 490 20.44 -8.96 -1.05
N ASN A 491 19.32 -8.30 -1.29
CA ASN A 491 18.61 -7.55 -0.26
C ASN A 491 17.65 -8.39 0.59
N HIS A 492 17.41 -9.66 0.24
CA HIS A 492 16.59 -10.62 0.97
C HIS A 492 15.21 -10.07 1.37
N LEU A 493 14.51 -9.44 0.40
CA LEU A 493 13.27 -8.72 0.65
C LEU A 493 12.00 -9.57 0.49
N VAL A 494 12.13 -10.82 0.06
CA VAL A 494 11.00 -11.74 -0.10
C VAL A 494 10.44 -12.13 1.25
N VAL A 495 9.15 -11.89 1.45
CA VAL A 495 8.39 -12.30 2.63
C VAL A 495 7.07 -12.90 2.15
N GLY A 496 6.77 -14.12 2.57
CA GLY A 496 5.61 -14.86 2.08
C GLY A 496 5.86 -15.48 0.70
N SER A 497 5.11 -15.09 -0.31
CA SER A 497 5.24 -15.60 -1.68
C SER A 497 6.52 -15.15 -2.39
N GLN A 498 6.93 -15.90 -3.41
CA GLN A 498 8.01 -15.53 -4.33
C GLN A 498 7.56 -14.39 -5.23
N ALA A 499 7.80 -13.16 -4.79
CA ALA A 499 7.27 -11.95 -5.41
C ALA A 499 8.34 -10.89 -5.63
N ARG A 500 8.09 -10.01 -6.61
CA ARG A 500 8.94 -8.87 -6.92
C ARG A 500 8.12 -7.64 -7.34
N ILE A 501 8.76 -6.48 -7.26
CA ILE A 501 8.26 -5.20 -7.73
C ILE A 501 9.40 -4.43 -8.41
N LEU A 502 9.04 -3.65 -9.44
CA LEU A 502 9.85 -2.56 -9.97
C LEU A 502 8.93 -1.46 -10.52
N TYR A 503 9.46 -0.29 -10.87
CA TYR A 503 8.68 0.71 -11.57
C TYR A 503 8.96 0.64 -13.07
N ALA A 504 7.89 0.54 -13.85
CA ALA A 504 7.95 0.53 -15.31
C ALA A 504 6.79 1.32 -15.90
N ASP A 505 7.03 1.86 -17.09
CA ASP A 505 6.03 2.48 -17.94
C ASP A 505 5.21 1.43 -18.73
N CYS A 506 4.32 1.88 -19.58
CA CYS A 506 3.47 1.02 -20.40
C CYS A 506 4.29 0.02 -21.24
N GLU A 507 5.34 0.47 -21.91
CA GLU A 507 6.20 -0.38 -22.75
C GLU A 507 6.94 -1.42 -21.88
N GLY A 508 7.51 -0.99 -20.75
CA GLY A 508 8.22 -1.86 -19.83
C GLY A 508 7.32 -2.94 -19.25
N ARG A 509 6.16 -2.56 -18.69
CA ARG A 509 5.19 -3.52 -18.12
C ARG A 509 4.75 -4.55 -19.17
N THR A 510 4.37 -4.10 -20.35
CA THR A 510 3.89 -4.98 -21.42
C THR A 510 4.96 -5.95 -21.90
N LYS A 511 6.17 -5.48 -22.18
CA LYS A 511 7.27 -6.33 -22.67
C LYS A 511 7.75 -7.32 -21.60
N ILE A 512 7.85 -6.89 -20.32
CA ILE A 512 8.18 -7.78 -19.20
C ILE A 512 7.13 -8.89 -19.06
N ALA A 513 5.85 -8.52 -19.05
CA ALA A 513 4.75 -9.48 -18.93
C ALA A 513 4.72 -10.49 -20.10
N LEU A 514 4.94 -10.03 -21.33
CA LEU A 514 5.04 -10.90 -22.52
C LEU A 514 6.25 -11.84 -22.42
N ALA A 515 7.40 -11.37 -21.92
CA ALA A 515 8.57 -12.23 -21.71
C ALA A 515 8.29 -13.31 -20.67
N PHE A 516 7.56 -12.99 -19.58
CA PHE A 516 7.14 -13.99 -18.61
C PHE A 516 6.16 -14.99 -19.22
N ASN A 517 5.17 -14.52 -19.98
CA ASN A 517 4.17 -15.39 -20.60
C ASN A 517 4.82 -16.34 -21.62
N ASP A 518 5.80 -15.88 -22.38
CA ASP A 518 6.59 -16.70 -23.29
C ASP A 518 7.49 -17.72 -22.53
N ALA A 519 8.09 -17.32 -21.41
CA ALA A 519 8.88 -18.23 -20.57
C ALA A 519 8.01 -19.35 -19.95
N ILE A 520 6.77 -19.05 -19.55
CA ILE A 520 5.80 -20.07 -19.14
C ILE A 520 5.51 -21.03 -20.30
N ARG A 521 5.25 -20.52 -21.50
CA ARG A 521 4.95 -21.29 -22.71
C ARG A 521 6.10 -22.24 -23.09
N ARG A 522 7.34 -21.79 -22.89
CA ARG A 522 8.54 -22.62 -23.15
C ARG A 522 8.91 -23.55 -21.99
N GLY A 523 8.23 -23.49 -20.85
CA GLY A 523 8.53 -24.28 -19.67
C GLY A 523 9.78 -23.83 -18.90
N GLU A 524 10.25 -22.59 -19.10
CA GLU A 524 11.32 -21.97 -18.29
C GLU A 524 10.78 -21.56 -16.91
N LEU A 525 9.52 -21.15 -16.85
CA LEU A 525 8.77 -20.94 -15.61
C LEU A 525 7.84 -22.12 -15.39
N SER A 526 7.83 -22.64 -14.18
CA SER A 526 7.16 -23.91 -13.84
C SER A 526 5.65 -23.77 -13.59
N ALA A 527 5.14 -22.54 -13.44
CA ALA A 527 3.75 -22.24 -13.13
C ALA A 527 3.32 -20.87 -13.66
N PRO A 528 2.01 -20.57 -13.70
CA PRO A 528 1.50 -19.25 -14.00
C PRO A 528 2.11 -18.16 -13.12
N VAL A 529 2.18 -16.94 -13.65
CA VAL A 529 2.61 -15.76 -12.91
C VAL A 529 1.42 -14.84 -12.67
N VAL A 530 1.29 -14.30 -11.47
CA VAL A 530 0.30 -13.30 -11.13
C VAL A 530 0.93 -11.93 -11.30
N LEU A 531 0.35 -11.11 -12.15
CA LEU A 531 0.74 -9.71 -12.35
C LEU A 531 -0.20 -8.78 -11.59
N GLY A 532 0.29 -7.64 -11.18
CA GLY A 532 -0.49 -6.56 -10.59
C GLY A 532 0.33 -5.30 -10.47
N ARG A 533 -0.23 -4.32 -9.76
CA ARG A 533 0.50 -3.11 -9.39
C ARG A 533 0.14 -2.69 -7.97
N ASP A 534 0.89 -1.76 -7.41
CA ASP A 534 0.42 -1.01 -6.26
C ASP A 534 -0.70 -0.07 -6.70
N HIS A 535 -1.64 0.19 -5.81
CA HIS A 535 -2.66 1.19 -6.08
C HIS A 535 -2.09 2.62 -6.11
N HIS A 536 -1.01 2.87 -5.40
CA HIS A 536 -0.15 4.04 -5.52
C HIS A 536 0.53 4.03 -6.90
N ASP A 537 -0.15 4.53 -7.92
CA ASP A 537 0.24 4.41 -9.31
C ASP A 537 -0.18 5.63 -10.13
N VAL A 538 0.15 5.61 -11.41
CA VAL A 538 -0.15 6.66 -12.40
C VAL A 538 -1.65 6.84 -12.63
N SER A 539 -2.45 5.77 -12.59
CA SER A 539 -3.87 5.77 -12.96
C SER A 539 -4.82 5.35 -11.86
N GLY A 540 -4.42 4.45 -10.99
CA GLY A 540 -5.34 3.73 -10.10
C GLY A 540 -5.80 4.52 -8.88
N THR A 541 -5.33 5.74 -8.63
CA THR A 541 -5.57 6.44 -7.35
C THR A 541 -5.82 7.91 -7.55
N ASP A 542 -6.98 8.37 -7.08
CA ASP A 542 -7.32 9.77 -6.87
C ASP A 542 -7.19 10.10 -5.38
N SER A 543 -6.14 10.85 -5.04
CA SER A 543 -5.81 11.29 -3.69
C SER A 543 -5.22 12.70 -3.72
N PRO A 544 -5.96 13.73 -3.30
CA PRO A 544 -5.55 15.13 -3.44
C PRO A 544 -4.23 15.49 -2.78
N PHE A 545 -3.91 14.79 -1.68
CA PHE A 545 -2.71 15.05 -0.89
C PHE A 545 -1.59 14.03 -1.13
N ARG A 546 -1.77 13.11 -2.09
CA ARG A 546 -0.79 12.08 -2.41
C ARG A 546 -0.67 11.87 -3.92
N GLU A 547 -1.36 10.90 -4.54
CA GLU A 547 -1.15 10.49 -5.93
C GLU A 547 -1.60 11.53 -6.96
N THR A 548 -2.60 12.34 -6.62
CA THR A 548 -3.06 13.44 -7.49
C THR A 548 -2.62 14.82 -7.02
N SER A 549 -1.67 14.90 -6.09
CA SER A 549 -1.19 16.18 -5.53
C SER A 549 -0.42 17.04 -6.55
N ASN A 550 0.04 16.48 -7.66
CA ASN A 550 0.65 17.22 -8.76
C ASN A 550 -0.32 17.51 -9.93
N ILE A 551 -1.62 17.38 -9.71
CA ILE A 551 -2.69 17.79 -10.63
C ILE A 551 -3.24 19.13 -10.14
N TYR A 552 -3.16 20.18 -10.97
CA TYR A 552 -3.41 21.56 -10.53
C TYR A 552 -4.62 22.22 -11.21
N ASP A 553 -5.43 21.48 -11.94
CA ASP A 553 -6.61 22.00 -12.63
C ASP A 553 -7.90 22.00 -11.79
N GLY A 554 -7.80 21.61 -10.52
CA GLY A 554 -8.95 21.49 -9.60
C GLY A 554 -9.57 20.09 -9.56
N SER A 555 -9.20 19.20 -10.49
CA SER A 555 -9.76 17.84 -10.57
C SER A 555 -9.06 16.82 -9.69
N GLN A 556 -8.01 17.20 -8.97
CA GLN A 556 -7.35 16.34 -7.99
C GLN A 556 -8.31 15.83 -6.90
N PHE A 557 -9.45 16.49 -6.69
CA PHE A 557 -10.50 16.11 -5.74
C PHE A 557 -11.58 15.20 -6.34
N CYS A 558 -11.46 14.81 -7.62
CA CYS A 558 -12.41 13.95 -8.32
C CYS A 558 -11.87 12.53 -8.42
N ALA A 559 -12.75 11.53 -8.28
CA ALA A 559 -12.38 10.11 -8.32
C ALA A 559 -12.62 9.44 -9.69
N ASP A 560 -12.82 10.24 -10.74
CA ASP A 560 -13.18 9.73 -12.06
C ASP A 560 -12.07 8.86 -12.67
N MET A 561 -10.80 9.20 -12.47
CA MET A 561 -9.67 8.44 -13.00
C MET A 561 -9.65 7.02 -12.42
N ALA A 562 -9.74 6.86 -11.11
CA ALA A 562 -9.73 5.56 -10.45
C ALA A 562 -10.92 4.69 -10.87
N VAL A 563 -12.11 5.28 -10.99
CA VAL A 563 -13.33 4.58 -11.44
C VAL A 563 -13.20 4.14 -12.89
N GLN A 564 -12.79 5.03 -13.80
CA GLN A 564 -12.60 4.70 -15.21
C GLN A 564 -11.50 3.66 -15.42
N ASN A 565 -10.42 3.74 -14.64
CA ASN A 565 -9.33 2.78 -14.68
C ASN A 565 -9.84 1.35 -14.43
N VAL A 566 -10.54 1.13 -13.32
CA VAL A 566 -11.09 -0.18 -12.93
C VAL A 566 -12.13 -0.69 -13.94
N ILE A 567 -13.00 0.18 -14.47
CA ILE A 567 -13.96 -0.18 -15.52
C ILE A 567 -13.22 -0.71 -16.75
N GLY A 568 -12.20 0.01 -17.19
CA GLY A 568 -11.45 -0.37 -18.38
C GLY A 568 -10.62 -1.63 -18.22
N ASP A 569 -10.03 -1.85 -17.05
CA ASP A 569 -9.32 -3.09 -16.70
C ASP A 569 -10.28 -4.28 -16.73
N SER A 570 -11.52 -4.08 -16.25
CA SER A 570 -12.54 -5.13 -16.13
C SER A 570 -12.87 -5.79 -17.47
N PHE A 571 -12.95 -5.04 -18.56
CA PHE A 571 -13.30 -5.61 -19.87
C PHE A 571 -12.12 -5.84 -20.81
N ARG A 572 -10.87 -5.68 -20.30
CA ARG A 572 -9.64 -5.95 -21.06
C ARG A 572 -8.84 -7.15 -20.56
N GLY A 573 -9.44 -7.99 -19.67
CA GLY A 573 -8.85 -9.26 -19.27
C GLY A 573 -8.15 -9.27 -17.92
N ALA A 574 -8.37 -8.29 -17.06
CA ALA A 574 -8.01 -8.41 -15.65
C ALA A 574 -8.66 -9.66 -15.03
N THR A 575 -7.90 -10.47 -14.31
CA THR A 575 -8.44 -11.68 -13.65
C THR A 575 -9.32 -11.31 -12.48
N TRP A 576 -8.97 -10.26 -11.73
CA TRP A 576 -9.87 -9.61 -10.76
C TRP A 576 -9.59 -8.12 -10.70
N VAL A 577 -10.59 -7.38 -10.28
CA VAL A 577 -10.52 -5.92 -10.12
C VAL A 577 -11.10 -5.52 -8.77
N SER A 578 -10.62 -4.38 -8.28
CA SER A 578 -11.08 -3.83 -7.02
C SER A 578 -11.10 -2.30 -7.05
N ILE A 579 -12.04 -1.70 -6.32
CA ILE A 579 -12.08 -0.27 -6.07
C ILE A 579 -12.41 -0.01 -4.59
N HIS A 580 -11.68 0.92 -3.97
CA HIS A 580 -11.74 1.15 -2.53
C HIS A 580 -11.79 2.63 -2.21
N ASN A 581 -12.49 2.96 -1.12
CA ASN A 581 -12.22 4.16 -0.36
C ASN A 581 -11.18 3.83 0.72
N GLY A 582 -10.17 4.68 0.84
CA GLY A 582 -9.13 4.54 1.86
C GLY A 582 -7.75 4.18 1.30
N GLY A 583 -6.73 4.74 1.93
CA GLY A 583 -5.33 4.55 1.58
C GLY A 583 -4.42 5.11 2.66
N GLY A 584 -3.15 5.38 2.34
CA GLY A 584 -2.15 5.88 3.28
C GLY A 584 -2.46 7.23 3.92
N VAL A 585 -3.36 8.02 3.33
CA VAL A 585 -3.83 9.32 3.85
C VAL A 585 -5.13 9.24 4.65
N GLY A 586 -5.66 8.05 4.83
CA GLY A 586 -6.83 7.80 5.68
C GLY A 586 -8.10 7.43 4.93
N TRP A 587 -9.09 7.00 5.70
CA TRP A 587 -10.43 6.68 5.21
C TRP A 587 -11.15 7.99 4.85
N GLY A 588 -11.74 8.06 3.67
CA GLY A 588 -12.41 9.26 3.15
C GLY A 588 -11.54 10.21 2.33
N GLU A 589 -10.24 10.04 2.34
CA GLU A 589 -9.29 10.95 1.71
C GLU A 589 -8.80 10.45 0.33
N VAL A 590 -9.20 9.25 -0.09
CA VAL A 590 -8.71 8.62 -1.30
C VAL A 590 -9.68 7.58 -1.87
N ILE A 591 -9.84 7.58 -3.20
CA ILE A 591 -10.44 6.48 -3.95
C ILE A 591 -9.34 5.86 -4.80
N ASN A 592 -9.21 4.54 -4.72
CA ASN A 592 -8.17 3.82 -5.44
C ASN A 592 -8.66 2.48 -5.95
N GLY A 593 -8.08 2.03 -7.04
CA GLY A 593 -8.37 0.77 -7.67
C GLY A 593 -7.13 0.00 -8.08
N GLY A 594 -7.30 -1.30 -8.25
CA GLY A 594 -6.25 -2.19 -8.69
C GLY A 594 -6.80 -3.46 -9.31
N PHE A 595 -5.89 -4.25 -9.82
CA PHE A 595 -6.17 -5.50 -10.50
C PHE A 595 -5.19 -6.59 -10.10
N GLY A 596 -5.57 -7.83 -10.39
CA GLY A 596 -4.64 -8.94 -10.57
C GLY A 596 -4.88 -9.57 -11.92
N MET A 597 -3.82 -10.00 -12.59
CA MET A 597 -3.86 -10.70 -13.87
C MET A 597 -3.02 -11.96 -13.80
N VAL A 598 -3.64 -13.10 -14.05
CA VAL A 598 -2.94 -14.39 -14.14
C VAL A 598 -2.54 -14.63 -15.58
N ILE A 599 -1.26 -14.82 -15.83
CA ILE A 599 -0.72 -15.21 -17.14
C ILE A 599 -0.25 -16.66 -17.08
N ASP A 600 -0.60 -17.46 -18.08
CA ASP A 600 -0.49 -18.93 -18.06
C ASP A 600 0.20 -19.53 -19.29
N GLY A 601 0.87 -18.70 -20.11
CA GLY A 601 1.54 -19.07 -21.34
C GLY A 601 0.62 -19.10 -22.57
N SER A 602 -0.67 -18.80 -22.43
CA SER A 602 -1.62 -18.80 -23.52
C SER A 602 -1.56 -17.55 -24.40
N GLU A 603 -2.14 -17.64 -25.61
CA GLU A 603 -2.36 -16.50 -26.52
C GLU A 603 -3.40 -15.52 -25.96
N ASP A 604 -4.39 -16.01 -25.20
CA ASP A 604 -5.33 -15.13 -24.49
C ASP A 604 -4.60 -14.25 -23.48
N SER A 605 -3.59 -14.79 -22.76
CA SER A 605 -2.73 -14.00 -21.87
C SER A 605 -1.94 -12.93 -22.65
N ASP A 606 -1.37 -13.26 -23.81
CA ASP A 606 -0.66 -12.27 -24.65
C ASP A 606 -1.58 -11.10 -25.05
N ARG A 607 -2.82 -11.40 -25.42
CA ARG A 607 -3.83 -10.39 -25.78
C ARG A 607 -4.20 -9.52 -24.58
N HIS A 608 -4.53 -10.13 -23.44
CA HIS A 608 -4.90 -9.41 -22.23
C HIS A 608 -3.75 -8.51 -21.72
N ILE A 609 -2.51 -8.98 -21.78
CA ILE A 609 -1.32 -8.18 -21.45
C ILE A 609 -1.28 -6.91 -22.31
N ARG A 610 -1.41 -7.04 -23.64
CA ARG A 610 -1.32 -5.91 -24.57
C ARG A 610 -2.47 -4.91 -24.39
N GLU A 611 -3.68 -5.39 -24.16
CA GLU A 611 -4.87 -4.54 -24.08
C GLU A 611 -4.99 -3.88 -22.71
N MET A 612 -4.87 -4.67 -21.64
CA MET A 612 -5.15 -4.21 -20.28
C MET A 612 -4.02 -3.37 -19.70
N LEU A 613 -2.75 -3.80 -19.81
CA LEU A 613 -1.64 -3.01 -19.30
C LEU A 613 -1.45 -1.70 -20.06
N PHE A 614 -1.79 -1.69 -21.36
CA PHE A 614 -1.83 -0.47 -22.15
C PHE A 614 -2.85 0.53 -21.60
N TRP A 615 -4.07 0.08 -21.37
CA TRP A 615 -5.13 0.91 -20.79
C TRP A 615 -4.79 1.37 -19.38
N ASP A 616 -4.38 0.45 -18.52
CA ASP A 616 -4.13 0.73 -17.09
C ASP A 616 -3.13 1.88 -16.90
N VAL A 617 -2.12 2.01 -17.76
CA VAL A 617 -1.15 3.11 -17.69
C VAL A 617 -1.64 4.35 -18.42
N ASN A 618 -2.06 4.21 -19.69
CA ASN A 618 -2.34 5.37 -20.54
C ASN A 618 -3.61 6.14 -20.16
N ASN A 619 -4.56 5.51 -19.47
CA ASN A 619 -5.69 6.20 -18.86
C ASN A 619 -5.22 7.32 -17.91
N GLY A 620 -4.28 7.04 -17.03
CA GLY A 620 -3.74 8.03 -16.10
C GLY A 620 -2.86 9.07 -16.79
N ILE A 621 -2.05 8.68 -17.78
CA ILE A 621 -1.24 9.64 -18.56
C ILE A 621 -2.16 10.62 -19.30
N ALA A 622 -3.22 10.13 -19.94
CA ALA A 622 -4.20 10.97 -20.63
C ALA A 622 -4.86 11.98 -19.67
N ARG A 623 -5.26 11.51 -18.48
CA ARG A 623 -5.86 12.35 -17.43
C ARG A 623 -4.90 13.42 -16.94
N ARG A 624 -3.63 13.07 -16.69
CA ARG A 624 -2.58 14.00 -16.27
C ARG A 624 -2.22 14.99 -17.39
N SER A 625 -2.19 14.52 -18.63
CA SER A 625 -2.01 15.37 -19.83
C SER A 625 -3.12 16.44 -19.93
N TRP A 626 -4.39 16.04 -19.76
CA TRP A 626 -5.50 16.99 -19.76
C TRP A 626 -5.39 18.04 -18.65
N ALA A 627 -4.81 17.68 -17.51
CA ALA A 627 -4.50 18.60 -16.42
C ALA A 627 -3.29 19.52 -16.69
N ARG A 628 -2.71 19.45 -17.86
CA ARG A 628 -1.54 20.25 -18.33
C ARG A 628 -0.20 19.84 -17.71
N ASN A 629 -0.06 18.60 -17.22
CA ASN A 629 1.23 18.09 -16.77
C ASN A 629 2.14 17.87 -17.99
N ASN A 630 3.27 18.59 -18.08
CA ASN A 630 4.14 18.59 -19.26
C ASN A 630 4.67 17.19 -19.60
N GLY A 631 5.20 16.44 -18.63
CA GLY A 631 5.69 15.09 -18.85
C GLY A 631 4.63 14.17 -19.44
N SER A 632 3.38 14.30 -18.97
CA SER A 632 2.25 13.50 -19.48
C SER A 632 1.83 13.90 -20.88
N MET A 633 1.86 15.20 -21.22
CA MET A 633 1.61 15.65 -22.60
C MET A 633 2.65 15.09 -23.57
N ASP A 634 3.93 15.04 -23.16
CA ASP A 634 4.99 14.48 -23.99
C ASP A 634 4.90 12.96 -24.09
N ALA A 635 4.61 12.29 -22.99
CA ALA A 635 4.44 10.84 -22.96
C ALA A 635 3.27 10.38 -23.85
N ILE A 636 2.11 11.04 -23.74
CA ILE A 636 0.93 10.65 -24.53
C ILE A 636 1.05 10.98 -26.02
N ARG A 637 1.80 12.04 -26.38
CA ARG A 637 2.11 12.32 -27.81
C ARG A 637 2.95 11.18 -28.39
N ARG A 638 4.01 10.77 -27.70
CA ARG A 638 4.84 9.63 -28.11
C ARG A 638 4.02 8.35 -28.27
N GLU A 639 3.06 8.13 -27.36
CA GLU A 639 2.22 6.95 -27.42
C GLU A 639 1.22 6.99 -28.58
N MET A 640 0.65 8.16 -28.91
CA MET A 640 -0.19 8.33 -30.11
C MET A 640 0.59 8.08 -31.42
N GLU A 641 1.88 8.43 -31.46
CA GLU A 641 2.75 8.14 -32.60
C GLU A 641 3.04 6.65 -32.78
N ARG A 642 3.13 5.91 -31.67
CA ARG A 642 3.47 4.48 -31.62
C ARG A 642 2.27 3.57 -31.82
N THR A 643 1.09 4.01 -31.40
CA THR A 643 -0.12 3.18 -31.32
C THR A 643 -1.19 3.63 -32.32
N PRO A 644 -1.31 2.94 -33.44
CA PRO A 644 -2.35 3.26 -34.44
C PRO A 644 -3.77 3.21 -33.81
N GLY A 645 -4.54 4.27 -34.05
CA GLY A 645 -5.91 4.39 -33.54
C GLY A 645 -6.03 5.00 -32.13
N LEU A 646 -4.93 5.25 -31.43
CA LEU A 646 -4.97 6.05 -30.20
C LEU A 646 -5.12 7.53 -30.56
N GLN A 647 -6.19 8.14 -30.06
CA GLN A 647 -6.45 9.57 -30.19
C GLN A 647 -6.79 10.15 -28.82
N VAL A 648 -5.91 10.98 -28.29
CA VAL A 648 -6.11 11.63 -26.99
C VAL A 648 -6.23 13.14 -27.21
N THR A 649 -7.23 13.75 -26.59
CA THR A 649 -7.41 15.19 -26.60
C THR A 649 -6.31 15.84 -25.75
N LEU A 650 -5.53 16.72 -26.39
CA LEU A 650 -4.50 17.49 -25.71
C LEU A 650 -5.03 18.88 -25.32
N PRO A 651 -4.61 19.43 -24.18
CA PRO A 651 -4.99 20.79 -23.80
C PRO A 651 -4.28 21.82 -24.66
N ASN A 652 -4.96 22.92 -25.00
CA ASN A 652 -4.30 24.13 -25.45
C ASN A 652 -3.88 24.94 -24.22
N LEU A 653 -2.60 25.31 -24.17
CA LEU A 653 -2.07 26.11 -23.07
C LEU A 653 -2.51 27.56 -23.23
N VAL A 654 -2.84 28.21 -22.13
CA VAL A 654 -3.26 29.61 -22.07
C VAL A 654 -2.13 30.43 -21.47
N ASP A 655 -1.82 31.58 -22.08
CA ASP A 655 -0.80 32.48 -21.57
C ASP A 655 -1.26 33.14 -20.26
N ASP A 656 -0.41 33.10 -19.24
CA ASP A 656 -0.71 33.71 -17.94
C ASP A 656 -0.98 35.22 -18.03
N GLU A 657 -0.33 35.92 -18.98
CA GLU A 657 -0.55 37.32 -19.27
C GLU A 657 -2.02 37.65 -19.63
N ILE A 658 -2.71 36.71 -20.29
CA ILE A 658 -4.12 36.88 -20.62
C ILE A 658 -4.98 36.74 -19.36
N ILE A 659 -4.69 35.71 -18.55
CA ILE A 659 -5.47 35.41 -17.35
C ILE A 659 -5.27 36.44 -16.26
N ASN A 660 -4.05 36.97 -16.10
CA ASN A 660 -3.72 37.98 -15.11
C ASN A 660 -4.37 39.36 -15.35
N GLN A 661 -5.12 39.52 -16.46
CA GLN A 661 -5.88 40.74 -16.75
C GLN A 661 -7.27 40.75 -16.07
N PHE A 662 -7.71 39.61 -15.54
CA PHE A 662 -8.99 39.42 -14.88
C PHE A 662 -8.81 39.10 -13.39
#